data_6b4d175c08817294029074024da91b30
#
_entry.id   6b4d175c08817294029074024da91b30
#
_cell.length_a   1.000
_cell.length_b   1.000
_cell.length_c   1.000
_cell.angle_alpha   90.00
_cell.angle_beta   90.00
_cell.angle_gamma   90.00
#
_symmetry.space_group_name_H-M   'P 1'
#
loop_
_entity.id
_entity.type
_entity.pdbx_description
1 polymer ?
#
loop_
_entity_poly.entity_id
_entity_poly.type
_entity_poly.pdbx_seq_one_letter_code
_entity_poly.pdbx_strand_id
1 'polypeptide(L)'
;MNMSDKDNEKELSANPEDLGLREPGAGDDGAGVREGTVAESAAPDDGGAEASAAGEAETVAEASETGRPAKFGRLTGDGADRRKLTGMYKDWFLDYASYVILERAVPHVDDGLKPVQRRILHAMRKLDDGRYNKVANIIGSTMQYHPHGDASIGDALVQLGQKDMLIDCQGNWGNILTGDGAAAPRYIEARLSKFALDVVFNPKTTEWMLSYDGRNQEPVTLPVKFPLLLAQGVEGIAVGLASKILPHNFNELVDASIAYLRGGAVKVRARINKIDKRTLAITEIPYGTTTESIKESIIKANDKGKIKIKKVDDNTSDQVEIIIHVSNDESSDRTIDALYAFTDCEVSISPNSCVIMDDKPHFMGVHEILRRCADRTRELLRRELEIRLEELEQDWHMSSLEKIFIENKIYQRMEEATSREAAYAAVDEGLKPFAHLLRREITLDDVVKLTELRMIRISRYDSFKADEHVKSVEQEIAQVKRHLATLTDFTIAYFRRIKEKYGRGRERRTELREFDSIEATKVVVANAKLYVDRAEGFFGIGSAMRKDEFVCDCSDIDDVIVVTKEGKYVITKVSEKAFFAKNIYYIGIFKRNDERTIYNVLYRDGRGGPLMMKRCAIKGITRDREYDLTKGTPRSEILYMSVNPNGEAEVLKVYFKPRPRLKKLIVDLNFGELAIKGRQSQGNLFTRYAIHKIVLKERGASTLGGISVWYDDEIRRLNTDGRGELLGEFSGDDRLIVMTGKGLYYTTGYDLGVHFPEETIRVEKYDPGRIYSVVYFDGEQNYYYVKRFTAEPSDRMQSFVDEAAGASLVAISGDRYPRLLVGYAGHNAGRPDDTIDVDEFIGVKSHRAKGKRVTTLEVGRIVFTDPIEREPRPEEPSGEDDPGNGSSGEGAGTDAAS
;
A
#
# COMPACT_ATOMS: atom_id res chain seq x y z
N MET A 1 25.97 -48.54 20.63
CA MET A 1 25.54 -49.43 21.73
C MET A 1 24.15 -48.94 22.10
N ASN A 2 23.10 -49.44 21.45
CA ASN A 2 22.30 -50.62 21.85
C ASN A 2 21.69 -50.45 23.25
N MET A 3 20.46 -50.51 23.50
CA MET A 3 19.22 -51.19 23.07
C MET A 3 18.10 -50.58 23.91
N SER A 4 16.94 -50.29 23.40
CA SER A 4 15.71 -51.14 23.29
C SER A 4 15.10 -51.48 24.67
N ASP A 5 13.85 -51.43 24.94
CA ASP A 5 12.58 -51.79 24.28
C ASP A 5 11.45 -51.28 25.20
N LYS A 6 10.37 -50.79 24.62
CA LYS A 6 9.05 -51.41 24.38
C LYS A 6 8.08 -51.61 25.57
N ASP A 7 6.87 -51.16 25.30
CA ASP A 7 5.56 -51.70 25.62
C ASP A 7 4.94 -51.40 26.99
N ASN A 8 3.88 -50.64 27.08
CA ASN A 8 2.53 -51.25 27.17
C ASN A 8 1.41 -50.21 27.08
N GLU A 9 0.59 -50.39 26.09
CA GLU A 9 -0.80 -49.91 26.03
C GLU A 9 -1.62 -50.52 27.15
N LYS A 10 -2.56 -49.76 27.66
CA LYS A 10 -3.94 -50.23 27.92
C LYS A 10 -4.91 -49.08 28.12
N GLU A 11 -5.88 -49.08 27.27
CA GLU A 11 -7.17 -48.42 27.35
C GLU A 11 -7.86 -48.65 28.70
N LEU A 12 -8.64 -47.65 29.12
CA LEU A 12 -10.02 -47.89 29.61
C LEU A 12 -10.80 -46.58 29.59
N SER A 13 -11.81 -46.64 28.75
CA SER A 13 -12.98 -45.79 28.65
C SER A 13 -13.84 -45.85 29.92
N ALA A 14 -14.44 -44.77 30.33
CA ALA A 14 -15.84 -44.70 30.86
C ALA A 14 -16.27 -43.25 31.05
N ASN A 15 -17.24 -42.83 30.34
CA ASN A 15 -18.27 -41.80 30.59
C ASN A 15 -19.46 -42.54 31.28
N PRO A 16 -20.56 -41.85 31.60
CA PRO A 16 -20.82 -40.61 32.32
C PRO A 16 -21.91 -40.80 33.44
N GLU A 17 -22.46 -39.68 33.87
CA GLU A 17 -23.78 -39.50 34.55
C GLU A 17 -23.84 -39.81 36.04
N ASP A 18 -24.38 -38.83 36.69
CA ASP A 18 -25.43 -38.80 37.73
C ASP A 18 -25.05 -38.17 39.09
N LEU A 19 -26.05 -37.39 39.49
CA LEU A 19 -26.44 -36.86 40.81
C LEU A 19 -26.13 -35.34 40.95
N GLY A 20 -27.06 -34.47 40.90
CA GLY A 20 -28.50 -34.50 41.20
C GLY A 20 -28.81 -33.52 42.35
N LEU A 21 -29.67 -32.51 42.02
CA LEU A 21 -30.52 -31.76 42.97
C LEU A 21 -29.81 -30.69 43.88
N ARG A 22 -30.26 -29.45 43.96
CA ARG A 22 -31.55 -28.82 44.22
C ARG A 22 -31.49 -27.34 44.15
N GLU A 23 -32.45 -26.74 43.45
CA GLU A 23 -32.95 -25.39 43.83
C GLU A 23 -33.88 -25.52 45.07
N PRO A 24 -34.03 -24.45 45.80
CA PRO A 24 -35.25 -23.65 45.75
C PRO A 24 -34.99 -22.16 46.00
N GLY A 25 -35.82 -21.23 45.72
CA GLY A 25 -37.19 -21.08 45.52
C GLY A 25 -37.54 -19.59 45.60
N ALA A 26 -38.55 -19.17 44.93
CA ALA A 26 -39.07 -17.84 44.75
C ALA A 26 -39.38 -17.02 45.98
N GLY A 27 -39.27 -15.72 45.89
CA GLY A 27 -39.91 -14.75 46.76
C GLY A 27 -40.15 -13.46 45.97
N ASP A 28 -41.37 -13.26 45.69
CA ASP A 28 -42.08 -12.20 45.00
C ASP A 28 -42.09 -10.91 45.79
N ASP A 29 -42.11 -9.77 45.09
CA ASP A 29 -42.88 -8.51 45.35
C ASP A 29 -42.09 -7.37 44.71
N GLY A 30 -42.49 -6.72 43.71
CA GLY A 30 -43.69 -5.97 43.43
C GLY A 30 -43.41 -4.48 43.29
N ALA A 31 -43.71 -3.94 42.13
CA ALA A 31 -44.04 -2.55 41.80
C ALA A 31 -43.02 -1.66 41.06
N GLY A 32 -43.40 -1.30 39.84
CA GLY A 32 -43.52 0.08 39.39
C GLY A 32 -42.69 0.57 38.23
N VAL A 33 -43.12 0.22 37.06
CA VAL A 33 -43.24 1.07 35.84
C VAL A 33 -42.53 2.44 35.83
N ARG A 34 -41.63 2.64 34.85
CA ARG A 34 -41.76 3.70 33.82
C ARG A 34 -40.73 3.52 32.68
N GLU A 35 -41.26 3.41 31.50
CA GLU A 35 -40.57 3.48 30.20
C GLU A 35 -39.84 4.81 30.06
N GLY A 36 -38.65 4.76 29.51
CA GLY A 36 -37.87 5.90 29.03
C GLY A 36 -37.19 5.51 27.73
N THR A 37 -37.81 5.93 26.63
CA THR A 37 -37.34 5.80 25.25
C THR A 37 -35.91 6.32 25.09
N VAL A 38 -35.06 5.46 24.51
CA VAL A 38 -33.72 5.82 24.04
C VAL A 38 -33.88 6.38 22.64
N ALA A 39 -33.48 7.62 22.45
CA ALA A 39 -33.37 8.24 21.14
C ALA A 39 -32.03 7.86 20.50
N GLU A 40 -32.11 7.28 19.35
CA GLU A 40 -31.09 7.07 18.35
C GLU A 40 -30.59 8.44 17.87
N SER A 41 -29.30 8.73 18.01
CA SER A 41 -28.68 9.89 17.40
C SER A 41 -27.72 9.43 16.28
N ALA A 42 -28.16 9.73 15.06
CA ALA A 42 -27.41 9.56 13.84
C ALA A 42 -26.15 10.44 13.83
N ALA A 43 -25.10 9.90 13.23
CA ALA A 43 -23.89 10.62 12.87
C ALA A 43 -24.16 11.55 11.67
N PRO A 44 -23.55 12.72 11.62
CA PRO A 44 -23.57 13.52 10.41
C PRO A 44 -22.38 13.23 9.51
N ASP A 45 -22.73 13.28 8.24
CA ASP A 45 -22.00 13.04 7.02
C ASP A 45 -20.92 14.08 6.74
N ASP A 46 -19.94 13.64 5.99
CA ASP A 46 -18.74 14.32 5.55
C ASP A 46 -19.04 15.39 4.50
N GLY A 47 -18.49 16.57 4.65
CA GLY A 47 -18.58 17.66 3.67
C GLY A 47 -17.32 18.50 3.69
N GLY A 48 -16.40 18.21 2.77
CA GLY A 48 -15.18 18.98 2.55
C GLY A 48 -15.43 20.40 2.08
N ALA A 49 -14.63 21.32 2.58
CA ALA A 49 -14.40 22.63 1.97
C ALA A 49 -12.96 23.08 2.26
N GLU A 50 -12.19 23.22 1.17
CA GLU A 50 -10.96 24.01 1.14
C GLU A 50 -11.27 25.48 1.38
N ALA A 51 -10.54 26.11 2.28
CA ALA A 51 -10.41 27.57 2.30
C ALA A 51 -9.00 27.95 2.76
N SER A 52 -8.28 28.54 1.83
CA SER A 52 -7.07 29.32 2.05
C SER A 52 -7.38 30.60 2.81
N ALA A 53 -6.64 30.87 3.89
CA ALA A 53 -6.44 32.24 4.35
C ALA A 53 -5.11 32.36 5.05
N ALA A 54 -4.20 33.06 4.40
CA ALA A 54 -3.07 33.70 5.05
C ALA A 54 -3.59 34.91 5.83
N GLY A 55 -3.17 35.05 7.07
CA GLY A 55 -3.52 36.18 7.95
C GLY A 55 -2.49 36.27 9.06
N GLU A 56 -1.78 37.37 9.06
CA GLU A 56 -0.71 37.80 9.93
C GLU A 56 -1.07 37.63 11.43
N ALA A 57 -0.16 37.02 12.18
CA ALA A 57 -0.21 37.02 13.64
C ALA A 57 0.82 38.02 14.17
N GLU A 58 0.34 39.14 14.65
CA GLU A 58 1.09 40.08 15.46
C GLU A 58 1.47 39.45 16.80
N THR A 59 2.69 39.67 17.15
CA THR A 59 3.35 39.40 18.41
C THR A 59 2.67 40.10 19.59
N VAL A 60 2.35 39.33 20.65
CA VAL A 60 2.30 39.87 22.00
C VAL A 60 3.21 39.02 22.86
N ALA A 61 4.34 39.61 23.17
CA ALA A 61 5.26 39.09 24.20
C ALA A 61 4.85 39.67 25.57
N GLU A 62 5.36 38.97 26.59
CA GLU A 62 5.41 39.31 28.00
C GLU A 62 4.20 38.94 28.88
N ALA A 63 4.44 37.86 29.66
CA ALA A 63 4.34 37.96 31.11
C ALA A 63 4.74 36.65 31.82
N SER A 64 5.83 36.75 32.50
CA SER A 64 6.14 36.32 33.89
C SER A 64 6.13 34.82 34.23
N GLU A 65 7.38 34.47 34.62
CA GLU A 65 7.72 33.37 35.54
C GLU A 65 6.71 33.17 36.69
N THR A 66 6.29 31.97 36.86
CA THR A 66 6.28 31.13 38.10
C THR A 66 5.39 29.91 37.82
N GLY A 67 6.02 28.77 37.47
CA GLY A 67 5.34 27.47 37.38
C GLY A 67 5.05 26.92 38.77
N ARG A 68 3.79 26.94 39.20
CA ARG A 68 3.23 26.02 40.17
C ARG A 68 1.80 25.65 39.78
N PRO A 69 1.43 24.33 39.78
CA PRO A 69 0.07 23.93 39.49
C PRO A 69 -0.87 24.54 40.54
N ALA A 70 -1.94 25.16 40.05
CA ALA A 70 -2.98 25.76 40.88
C ALA A 70 -3.57 24.68 41.79
N LYS A 71 -3.35 24.82 43.09
CA LYS A 71 -4.06 24.04 44.13
C LYS A 71 -5.56 24.32 44.01
N PHE A 72 -6.36 23.26 43.83
CA PHE A 72 -7.80 23.33 44.03
C PHE A 72 -8.09 23.95 45.41
N GLY A 73 -8.37 25.25 45.42
CA GLY A 73 -8.81 25.95 46.63
C GLY A 73 -10.23 25.51 46.95
N ARG A 74 -10.42 24.99 48.16
CA ARG A 74 -11.74 24.81 48.81
C ARG A 74 -12.51 26.13 48.71
N LEU A 75 -13.66 26.11 48.05
CA LEU A 75 -14.62 27.19 48.06
C LEU A 75 -15.17 27.36 49.50
N THR A 76 -14.64 28.31 50.24
CA THR A 76 -15.27 28.83 51.48
C THR A 76 -15.38 30.35 51.36
N GLY A 77 -16.58 30.85 51.38
CA GLY A 77 -16.80 32.25 51.73
C GLY A 77 -17.54 33.07 50.66
N ASP A 78 -18.63 33.61 51.08
CA ASP A 78 -19.50 34.63 50.50
C ASP A 78 -18.75 35.68 49.67
N GLY A 79 -18.92 35.59 48.39
CA GLY A 79 -18.53 36.59 47.44
C GLY A 79 -18.91 36.08 46.06
N ALA A 80 -20.09 36.45 45.56
CA ALA A 80 -20.58 36.07 44.23
C ALA A 80 -19.64 36.62 43.16
N ASP A 81 -18.57 35.90 42.89
CA ASP A 81 -17.67 36.17 41.75
C ASP A 81 -18.45 35.89 40.47
N ARG A 82 -19.06 36.89 39.89
CA ARG A 82 -19.83 36.89 38.66
C ARG A 82 -18.86 36.75 37.46
N ARG A 83 -18.05 35.71 37.41
CA ARG A 83 -17.34 35.30 36.19
C ARG A 83 -18.40 34.90 35.17
N LYS A 84 -18.37 35.49 33.99
CA LYS A 84 -19.25 35.06 32.89
C LYS A 84 -18.96 33.57 32.64
N LEU A 85 -20.01 32.76 32.56
CA LEU A 85 -19.92 31.31 32.29
C LEU A 85 -18.99 31.01 31.12
N THR A 86 -18.98 31.89 30.11
CA THR A 86 -18.07 31.82 28.94
C THR A 86 -16.60 31.91 29.32
N GLY A 87 -16.19 32.73 30.31
CA GLY A 87 -14.82 32.83 30.78
C GLY A 87 -14.39 31.56 31.52
N MET A 88 -15.24 31.07 32.43
CA MET A 88 -15.01 29.83 33.16
C MET A 88 -14.87 28.64 32.20
N TYR A 89 -15.76 28.56 31.18
CA TYR A 89 -15.70 27.48 30.19
C TYR A 89 -14.42 27.52 29.37
N LYS A 90 -13.98 28.72 28.96
CA LYS A 90 -12.73 28.93 28.25
C LYS A 90 -11.52 28.51 29.08
N ASP A 91 -11.45 28.95 30.34
CA ASP A 91 -10.32 28.62 31.21
C ASP A 91 -10.25 27.11 31.49
N TRP A 92 -11.38 26.49 31.87
CA TRP A 92 -11.43 25.04 32.09
C TRP A 92 -11.15 24.21 30.84
N PHE A 93 -11.61 24.67 29.67
CA PHE A 93 -11.30 24.01 28.40
C PHE A 93 -9.82 24.08 28.06
N LEU A 94 -9.19 25.24 28.28
CA LEU A 94 -7.76 25.42 28.04
C LEU A 94 -6.91 24.55 29.00
N ASP A 95 -7.29 24.52 30.29
CA ASP A 95 -6.63 23.69 31.30
C ASP A 95 -6.75 22.20 30.95
N TYR A 96 -7.95 21.75 30.56
CA TYR A 96 -8.17 20.38 30.14
C TYR A 96 -7.44 20.05 28.85
N ALA A 97 -7.48 20.92 27.85
CA ALA A 97 -6.78 20.73 26.58
C ALA A 97 -5.26 20.64 26.81
N SER A 98 -4.70 21.53 27.61
CA SER A 98 -3.28 21.52 27.98
C SER A 98 -2.91 20.22 28.69
N TYR A 99 -3.70 19.79 29.65
CA TYR A 99 -3.50 18.52 30.35
C TYR A 99 -3.52 17.31 29.39
N VAL A 100 -4.51 17.23 28.49
CA VAL A 100 -4.59 16.11 27.51
C VAL A 100 -3.42 16.11 26.54
N ILE A 101 -2.93 17.28 26.15
CA ILE A 101 -1.78 17.39 25.25
C ILE A 101 -0.49 16.99 25.97
N LEU A 102 -0.17 17.61 27.10
CA LEU A 102 1.13 17.48 27.77
C LEU A 102 1.23 16.20 28.61
N GLU A 103 0.14 15.81 29.29
CA GLU A 103 0.18 14.77 30.33
C GLU A 103 -0.51 13.45 29.89
N ARG A 104 -1.02 13.34 28.65
CA ARG A 104 -1.77 12.14 28.28
C ARG A 104 -1.47 11.61 26.88
N ALA A 105 -1.68 12.40 25.83
CA ALA A 105 -1.83 11.87 24.47
C ALA A 105 -0.56 11.96 23.63
N VAL A 106 0.26 13.01 23.82
CA VAL A 106 1.42 13.32 23.00
C VAL A 106 2.69 12.82 23.66
N PRO A 107 3.59 12.10 22.94
CA PRO A 107 4.85 11.62 23.51
C PRO A 107 5.87 12.74 23.65
N HIS A 108 6.76 12.62 24.65
CA HIS A 108 7.91 13.51 24.78
C HIS A 108 9.00 13.11 23.77
N VAL A 109 9.66 14.09 23.12
CA VAL A 109 10.66 13.84 22.05
C VAL A 109 11.89 13.11 22.57
N ASP A 110 12.32 13.40 23.81
CA ASP A 110 13.60 12.90 24.35
C ASP A 110 13.56 11.42 24.75
N ASP A 111 12.41 10.88 25.17
CA ASP A 111 12.27 9.47 25.54
C ASP A 111 11.28 8.69 24.64
N GLY A 112 10.50 9.39 23.82
CA GLY A 112 9.53 8.79 22.92
C GLY A 112 8.32 8.17 23.62
N LEU A 113 8.04 8.52 24.86
CA LEU A 113 7.02 7.90 25.70
C LEU A 113 5.92 8.89 26.06
N LYS A 114 4.70 8.37 26.15
CA LYS A 114 3.60 9.06 26.83
C LYS A 114 3.81 8.96 28.36
N PRO A 115 3.28 9.87 29.16
CA PRO A 115 3.43 9.83 30.63
C PRO A 115 3.05 8.48 31.25
N VAL A 116 1.94 7.87 30.83
CA VAL A 116 1.53 6.55 31.35
C VAL A 116 2.57 5.46 31.04
N GLN A 117 3.15 5.47 29.83
CA GLN A 117 4.17 4.49 29.41
C GLN A 117 5.47 4.66 30.22
N ARG A 118 5.88 5.91 30.44
CA ARG A 118 7.04 6.24 31.28
C ARG A 118 6.85 5.75 32.70
N ARG A 119 5.68 5.97 33.30
CA ARG A 119 5.32 5.53 34.66
C ARG A 119 5.27 4.01 34.77
N ILE A 120 4.76 3.30 33.77
CA ILE A 120 4.79 1.83 33.68
C ILE A 120 6.23 1.32 33.73
N LEU A 121 7.10 1.83 32.85
CA LEU A 121 8.49 1.39 32.81
C LEU A 121 9.25 1.72 34.10
N HIS A 122 8.96 2.88 34.70
CA HIS A 122 9.51 3.23 36.01
C HIS A 122 9.06 2.27 37.10
N ALA A 123 7.78 1.94 37.16
CA ALA A 123 7.24 0.96 38.12
C ALA A 123 7.86 -0.43 37.88
N MET A 124 7.95 -0.88 36.64
CA MET A 124 8.61 -2.14 36.31
C MET A 124 10.08 -2.16 36.73
N ARG A 125 10.81 -1.04 36.61
CA ARG A 125 12.20 -0.95 37.02
C ARG A 125 12.36 -1.08 38.54
N LYS A 126 11.41 -0.55 39.32
CA LYS A 126 11.39 -0.72 40.79
C LYS A 126 11.08 -2.16 41.22
N LEU A 127 10.26 -2.87 40.45
CA LEU A 127 9.89 -4.26 40.69
C LEU A 127 10.92 -5.27 40.12
N ASP A 128 11.91 -4.80 39.38
CA ASP A 128 12.81 -5.65 38.58
C ASP A 128 13.77 -6.44 39.48
N ASP A 129 13.54 -7.73 39.56
CA ASP A 129 14.42 -8.73 40.17
C ASP A 129 14.90 -9.80 39.15
N GLY A 130 14.69 -9.54 37.87
CA GLY A 130 15.02 -10.40 36.73
C GLY A 130 13.96 -11.47 36.41
N ARG A 131 12.93 -11.63 37.25
CA ARG A 131 11.81 -12.58 37.02
C ARG A 131 10.61 -11.89 36.40
N TYR A 132 9.71 -12.72 35.85
CA TYR A 132 8.41 -12.21 35.37
C TYR A 132 7.52 -11.82 36.54
N ASN A 133 6.85 -10.70 36.40
CA ASN A 133 5.84 -10.19 37.34
C ASN A 133 4.45 -10.25 36.68
N LYS A 134 3.42 -10.58 37.46
CA LYS A 134 2.02 -10.50 37.01
C LYS A 134 1.71 -9.08 36.56
N VAL A 135 1.05 -8.94 35.41
CA VAL A 135 0.64 -7.62 34.90
C VAL A 135 -0.23 -6.87 35.90
N ALA A 136 -1.08 -7.57 36.65
CA ALA A 136 -1.88 -6.98 37.73
C ALA A 136 -1.00 -6.30 38.81
N ASN A 137 0.16 -6.88 39.17
CA ASN A 137 1.08 -6.28 40.16
C ASN A 137 1.77 -5.04 39.57
N ILE A 138 2.14 -5.08 38.29
CA ILE A 138 2.75 -3.93 37.58
C ILE A 138 1.74 -2.78 37.54
N ILE A 139 0.47 -3.05 37.20
CA ILE A 139 -0.61 -2.07 37.20
C ILE A 139 -0.75 -1.43 38.59
N GLY A 140 -0.87 -2.24 39.64
CA GLY A 140 -0.98 -1.76 41.03
C GLY A 140 0.22 -0.90 41.46
N SER A 141 1.44 -1.27 41.06
CA SER A 141 2.64 -0.44 41.33
C SER A 141 2.62 0.86 40.55
N THR A 142 2.13 0.87 39.32
CA THR A 142 2.04 2.06 38.44
C THR A 142 1.02 3.08 38.95
N MET A 143 -0.06 2.65 39.61
CA MET A 143 -1.07 3.53 40.21
C MET A 143 -0.50 4.48 41.29
N GLN A 144 0.69 4.18 41.85
CA GLN A 144 1.39 5.10 42.76
C GLN A 144 1.88 6.38 42.04
N TYR A 145 1.96 6.37 40.70
CA TYR A 145 2.47 7.46 39.88
C TYR A 145 1.38 8.00 38.92
N HIS A 146 0.40 7.17 38.55
CA HIS A 146 -0.60 7.49 37.52
C HIS A 146 -1.99 7.63 38.14
N PRO A 147 -2.59 8.85 38.17
CA PRO A 147 -3.86 9.13 38.85
C PRO A 147 -5.11 8.73 38.02
N HIS A 148 -5.02 7.64 37.23
CA HIS A 148 -6.12 7.15 36.38
C HIS A 148 -6.40 5.68 36.65
N GLY A 149 -7.53 5.16 36.10
CA GLY A 149 -7.98 3.81 36.37
C GLY A 149 -7.02 2.73 35.86
N ASP A 150 -7.02 1.59 36.53
CA ASP A 150 -6.21 0.40 36.25
C ASP A 150 -6.36 -0.12 34.80
N ALA A 151 -7.55 -0.04 34.22
CA ALA A 151 -7.79 -0.44 32.84
C ALA A 151 -6.91 0.32 31.84
N SER A 152 -6.80 1.66 31.98
CA SER A 152 -5.98 2.49 31.09
C SER A 152 -4.48 2.17 31.22
N ILE A 153 -4.01 1.78 32.39
CA ILE A 153 -2.63 1.32 32.62
C ILE A 153 -2.43 -0.05 31.97
N GLY A 154 -3.41 -0.95 32.12
CA GLY A 154 -3.40 -2.28 31.54
C GLY A 154 -3.30 -2.23 30.01
N ASP A 155 -4.14 -1.44 29.37
CA ASP A 155 -4.14 -1.24 27.90
C ASP A 155 -2.81 -0.67 27.41
N ALA A 156 -2.27 0.33 28.10
CA ALA A 156 -0.98 0.92 27.74
C ALA A 156 0.18 -0.08 27.90
N LEU A 157 0.13 -0.94 28.94
CA LEU A 157 1.12 -1.99 29.16
C LEU A 157 1.03 -3.07 28.08
N VAL A 158 -0.18 -3.49 27.68
CA VAL A 158 -0.39 -4.45 26.60
C VAL A 158 0.17 -3.89 25.30
N GLN A 159 -0.13 -2.64 24.96
CA GLN A 159 0.41 -1.99 23.76
C GLN A 159 1.94 -1.91 23.76
N LEU A 160 2.57 -1.67 24.91
CA LEU A 160 4.03 -1.68 25.02
C LEU A 160 4.61 -3.09 24.84
N GLY A 161 3.94 -4.11 25.38
CA GLY A 161 4.36 -5.51 25.26
C GLY A 161 4.27 -6.03 23.83
N GLN A 162 3.18 -5.71 23.15
CA GLN A 162 2.95 -6.11 21.76
C GLN A 162 3.97 -5.54 20.76
N LYS A 163 4.69 -4.48 21.12
CA LYS A 163 5.78 -3.91 20.30
C LYS A 163 7.09 -4.69 20.37
N ASP A 164 7.19 -5.69 21.24
CA ASP A 164 8.31 -6.62 21.40
C ASP A 164 9.71 -5.93 21.43
N MET A 165 9.81 -4.87 22.23
CA MET A 165 11.06 -4.10 22.31
C MET A 165 11.50 -3.86 23.76
N LEU A 166 10.64 -3.27 24.59
CA LEU A 166 10.97 -2.85 25.94
C LEU A 166 10.59 -3.89 27.01
N ILE A 167 9.66 -4.77 26.69
CA ILE A 167 9.03 -5.70 27.62
C ILE A 167 9.08 -7.10 27.02
N ASP A 168 9.62 -8.06 27.78
CA ASP A 168 9.47 -9.49 27.54
C ASP A 168 8.12 -9.92 28.07
N CYS A 169 7.29 -10.54 27.24
CA CYS A 169 5.92 -10.95 27.52
C CYS A 169 5.81 -12.47 27.75
N GLN A 170 4.95 -12.89 28.71
CA GLN A 170 4.59 -14.30 28.92
C GLN A 170 3.09 -14.44 29.07
N GLY A 171 2.50 -15.44 28.38
CA GLY A 171 1.05 -15.65 28.31
C GLY A 171 0.43 -15.06 27.05
N ASN A 172 -0.90 -14.98 26.99
CA ASN A 172 -1.63 -14.45 25.82
C ASN A 172 -1.76 -12.92 25.91
N TRP A 173 -0.97 -12.20 25.12
CA TRP A 173 -0.96 -10.74 25.03
C TRP A 173 -1.82 -10.19 23.88
N GLY A 174 -2.70 -11.04 23.30
CA GLY A 174 -3.48 -10.71 22.10
C GLY A 174 -2.68 -10.88 20.82
N ASN A 175 -3.31 -10.58 19.70
CA ASN A 175 -2.68 -10.66 18.39
C ASN A 175 -3.00 -9.38 17.60
N ILE A 176 -1.97 -8.60 17.23
CA ILE A 176 -2.11 -7.37 16.47
C ILE A 176 -2.65 -7.64 15.05
N LEU A 177 -2.34 -8.82 14.47
CA LEU A 177 -2.73 -9.15 13.10
C LEU A 177 -4.21 -9.52 13.00
N THR A 178 -4.73 -10.28 13.97
CA THR A 178 -6.14 -10.69 14.01
C THR A 178 -7.03 -9.68 14.73
N GLY A 179 -6.44 -8.85 15.62
CA GLY A 179 -7.19 -7.93 16.46
C GLY A 179 -7.65 -8.53 17.79
N ASP A 180 -7.24 -9.75 18.10
CA ASP A 180 -7.60 -10.41 19.37
C ASP A 180 -7.08 -9.65 20.58
N GLY A 181 -7.91 -9.53 21.61
CA GLY A 181 -7.56 -8.90 22.86
C GLY A 181 -6.64 -9.75 23.75
N ALA A 182 -5.87 -9.08 24.61
CA ALA A 182 -5.04 -9.75 25.61
C ALA A 182 -5.88 -10.43 26.70
N ALA A 183 -5.33 -11.48 27.30
CA ALA A 183 -5.92 -12.12 28.47
C ALA A 183 -5.92 -11.16 29.68
N ALA A 184 -6.78 -11.42 30.66
CA ALA A 184 -6.89 -10.58 31.84
C ALA A 184 -5.54 -10.44 32.60
N PRO A 185 -5.23 -9.27 33.15
CA PRO A 185 -3.94 -8.95 33.78
C PRO A 185 -3.43 -9.93 34.85
N ARG A 186 -4.32 -10.69 35.46
CA ARG A 186 -3.98 -11.73 36.44
C ARG A 186 -3.36 -12.99 35.84
N TYR A 187 -3.51 -13.21 34.54
CA TYR A 187 -3.00 -14.42 33.85
C TYR A 187 -1.69 -14.18 33.15
N ILE A 188 -1.47 -12.97 32.62
CA ILE A 188 -0.27 -12.61 31.84
C ILE A 188 0.83 -12.02 32.71
N GLU A 189 2.06 -12.16 32.27
CA GLU A 189 3.24 -11.74 33.01
C GLU A 189 4.19 -10.94 32.11
N ALA A 190 4.95 -10.03 32.72
CA ALA A 190 5.90 -9.18 32.02
C ALA A 190 7.17 -8.96 32.86
N ARG A 191 8.27 -8.68 32.18
CA ARG A 191 9.50 -8.13 32.75
C ARG A 191 10.16 -7.17 31.77
N LEU A 192 11.09 -6.36 32.22
CA LEU A 192 11.89 -5.51 31.38
C LEU A 192 12.82 -6.36 30.48
N SER A 193 12.88 -6.01 29.18
CA SER A 193 13.80 -6.64 28.26
C SER A 193 15.25 -6.23 28.55
N LYS A 194 16.22 -7.03 28.13
CA LYS A 194 17.64 -6.68 28.21
C LYS A 194 17.97 -5.40 27.46
N PHE A 195 17.27 -5.14 26.35
CA PHE A 195 17.40 -3.90 25.60
C PHE A 195 16.93 -2.69 26.42
N ALA A 196 15.78 -2.80 27.09
CA ALA A 196 15.26 -1.71 27.92
C ALA A 196 16.24 -1.39 29.09
N LEU A 197 16.78 -2.42 29.75
CA LEU A 197 17.73 -2.24 30.85
C LEU A 197 19.02 -1.55 30.40
N ASP A 198 19.52 -1.83 29.20
CA ASP A 198 20.78 -1.23 28.68
C ASP A 198 20.58 0.21 28.14
N VAL A 199 19.40 0.51 27.61
CA VAL A 199 19.20 1.71 26.79
C VAL A 199 18.35 2.78 27.45
N VAL A 200 17.39 2.38 28.32
CA VAL A 200 16.34 3.29 28.83
C VAL A 200 16.70 3.86 30.20
N PHE A 201 17.40 3.11 31.04
CA PHE A 201 17.56 3.45 32.44
C PHE A 201 18.99 3.83 32.81
N ASN A 202 19.16 4.98 33.44
CA ASN A 202 20.35 5.38 34.18
C ASN A 202 19.94 6.36 35.29
N PRO A 203 19.87 5.94 36.55
CA PRO A 203 19.42 6.80 37.65
C PRO A 203 20.27 8.06 37.87
N LYS A 204 21.56 8.01 37.49
CA LYS A 204 22.50 9.13 37.66
C LYS A 204 22.28 10.26 36.67
N THR A 205 21.69 9.97 35.52
CA THR A 205 21.40 10.97 34.46
C THR A 205 19.92 11.27 34.34
N THR A 206 19.08 10.66 35.18
CA THR A 206 17.62 10.89 35.22
C THR A 206 17.30 12.13 36.04
N GLU A 207 16.44 12.99 35.52
CA GLU A 207 15.83 14.11 36.24
C GLU A 207 14.56 13.60 36.94
N TRP A 208 14.43 13.92 38.25
CA TRP A 208 13.37 13.40 39.09
C TRP A 208 12.41 14.50 39.48
N MET A 209 11.11 14.19 39.47
CA MET A 209 10.06 15.04 40.02
C MET A 209 9.21 14.27 41.04
N LEU A 210 8.39 14.97 41.81
CA LEU A 210 7.46 14.35 42.76
C LEU A 210 6.24 13.80 41.97
N SER A 211 5.78 12.59 42.38
CA SER A 211 4.50 12.03 41.92
C SER A 211 3.32 12.96 42.22
N TYR A 212 2.18 12.71 41.58
CA TYR A 212 0.96 13.53 41.75
C TYR A 212 0.50 13.69 43.20
N ASP A 213 0.81 12.71 44.04
CA ASP A 213 0.47 12.71 45.50
C ASP A 213 1.61 13.25 46.39
N GLY A 214 2.77 13.57 45.77
CA GLY A 214 3.94 14.08 46.46
C GLY A 214 4.70 13.05 47.34
N ARG A 215 4.33 11.76 47.31
CA ARG A 215 4.92 10.73 48.17
C ARG A 215 6.09 10.00 47.53
N ASN A 216 6.13 9.94 46.23
CA ASN A 216 7.13 9.22 45.47
C ASN A 216 7.86 10.16 44.50
N GLN A 217 8.99 9.69 43.99
CA GLN A 217 9.70 10.34 42.85
C GLN A 217 9.45 9.56 41.59
N GLU A 218 9.15 10.27 40.51
CA GLU A 218 9.02 9.74 39.16
C GLU A 218 9.95 10.50 38.20
N PRO A 219 10.40 9.87 37.08
CA PRO A 219 11.27 10.56 36.12
C PRO A 219 10.48 11.60 35.31
N VAL A 220 11.05 12.79 35.08
CA VAL A 220 10.54 13.81 34.15
C VAL A 220 10.55 13.22 32.75
N THR A 221 11.72 12.73 32.32
CA THR A 221 11.92 11.91 31.13
C THR A 221 12.90 10.79 31.43
N LEU A 222 12.81 9.66 30.76
CA LEU A 222 13.81 8.61 30.87
C LEU A 222 15.02 8.93 29.99
N PRO A 223 16.26 8.64 30.44
CA PRO A 223 17.47 8.92 29.68
C PRO A 223 17.71 7.89 28.57
N VAL A 224 16.82 7.86 27.58
CA VAL A 224 16.85 6.90 26.48
C VAL A 224 17.95 7.23 25.49
N LYS A 225 18.87 6.26 25.28
CA LYS A 225 20.02 6.40 24.34
C LYS A 225 19.78 5.69 23.03
N PHE A 226 18.61 5.93 22.41
CA PHE A 226 18.17 5.32 21.16
C PHE A 226 16.98 6.10 20.61
N PRO A 227 16.75 6.19 19.29
CA PRO A 227 15.58 6.87 18.72
C PRO A 227 14.28 6.06 18.92
N LEU A 228 13.89 5.88 20.18
CA LEU A 228 12.82 5.01 20.62
C LEU A 228 11.47 5.43 20.04
N LEU A 229 11.21 6.73 19.96
CA LEU A 229 9.99 7.30 19.38
C LEU A 229 9.75 6.80 17.94
N LEU A 230 10.80 6.83 17.12
CA LEU A 230 10.73 6.36 15.74
C LEU A 230 10.68 4.83 15.63
N ALA A 231 11.36 4.11 16.54
CA ALA A 231 11.35 2.64 16.51
C ALA A 231 10.01 2.05 16.90
N GLN A 232 9.36 2.59 17.94
CA GLN A 232 8.08 2.09 18.41
C GLN A 232 6.88 2.68 17.68
N GLY A 233 7.05 3.86 17.07
CA GLY A 233 5.93 4.66 16.62
C GLY A 233 4.99 5.07 17.74
N VAL A 234 4.08 5.97 17.45
CA VAL A 234 3.06 6.39 18.43
C VAL A 234 1.81 6.88 17.70
N GLU A 235 0.67 6.60 18.29
CA GLU A 235 -0.60 7.18 17.91
C GLU A 235 -1.28 7.78 19.16
N GLY A 236 -1.76 9.01 19.05
CA GLY A 236 -2.41 9.69 20.12
C GLY A 236 -3.29 10.84 19.64
N ILE A 237 -4.49 10.93 20.17
CA ILE A 237 -5.46 11.97 19.86
C ILE A 237 -5.60 12.85 21.07
N ALA A 238 -5.28 14.14 20.91
CA ALA A 238 -5.45 15.17 21.91
C ALA A 238 -6.54 16.17 21.50
N VAL A 239 -6.73 17.21 22.29
CA VAL A 239 -7.68 18.28 21.93
C VAL A 239 -7.06 19.21 20.89
N GLY A 240 -7.60 19.21 19.68
CA GLY A 240 -7.10 20.02 18.57
C GLY A 240 -5.77 19.56 17.94
N LEU A 241 -5.15 18.52 18.49
CA LEU A 241 -3.86 17.98 18.03
C LEU A 241 -3.93 16.45 17.98
N ALA A 242 -3.19 15.86 17.06
CA ALA A 242 -2.98 14.42 17.01
C ALA A 242 -1.51 14.12 16.71
N SER A 243 -1.02 13.00 17.20
CA SER A 243 0.29 12.47 16.85
C SER A 243 0.11 11.10 16.20
N LYS A 244 0.65 10.91 14.99
CA LYS A 244 0.67 9.63 14.28
C LYS A 244 2.04 9.43 13.65
N ILE A 245 2.92 8.74 14.36
CA ILE A 245 4.29 8.42 13.93
C ILE A 245 4.36 6.92 13.68
N LEU A 246 4.70 6.54 12.44
CA LEU A 246 4.85 5.13 12.08
C LEU A 246 6.12 4.54 12.70
N PRO A 247 6.13 3.23 13.06
CA PRO A 247 7.32 2.55 13.50
C PRO A 247 8.30 2.37 12.34
N HIS A 248 9.57 2.63 12.60
CA HIS A 248 10.67 2.50 11.66
C HIS A 248 11.53 1.28 11.98
N ASN A 249 12.19 0.71 10.98
CA ASN A 249 13.03 -0.46 11.18
C ASN A 249 14.19 -0.17 12.14
N PHE A 250 14.42 -1.06 13.11
CA PHE A 250 15.42 -0.94 14.16
C PHE A 250 16.85 -0.75 13.60
N ASN A 251 17.27 -1.62 12.69
CA ASN A 251 18.61 -1.60 12.13
C ASN A 251 18.87 -0.35 11.30
N GLU A 252 17.86 0.08 10.54
CA GLU A 252 17.94 1.30 9.73
C GLU A 252 17.96 2.57 10.57
N LEU A 253 17.24 2.59 11.69
CA LEU A 253 17.33 3.72 12.63
C LEU A 253 18.73 3.86 13.23
N VAL A 254 19.38 2.73 13.57
CA VAL A 254 20.77 2.74 14.03
C VAL A 254 21.69 3.23 12.92
N ASP A 255 21.56 2.70 11.69
CA ASP A 255 22.36 3.12 10.55
C ASP A 255 22.12 4.59 10.20
N ALA A 256 20.87 5.05 10.26
CA ALA A 256 20.52 6.44 10.03
C ALA A 256 21.03 7.37 11.13
N SER A 257 21.05 6.93 12.40
CA SER A 257 21.68 7.69 13.50
C SER A 257 23.20 7.80 13.30
N ILE A 258 23.85 6.72 12.86
CA ILE A 258 25.27 6.71 12.47
C ILE A 258 25.48 7.57 11.21
N ALA A 259 24.56 7.45 10.23
CA ALA A 259 24.64 8.21 9.00
C ALA A 259 24.25 9.68 9.19
N TYR A 260 23.35 9.99 10.13
CA TYR A 260 23.07 11.40 10.50
C TYR A 260 24.29 12.06 11.14
N LEU A 261 24.88 11.37 12.01
CA LEU A 261 26.26 11.77 12.34
C LEU A 261 27.12 11.89 11.05
N ARG A 262 26.56 11.48 9.85
CA ARG A 262 27.12 11.51 8.48
C ARG A 262 26.15 11.91 7.31
N GLY A 263 24.68 11.96 7.41
CA GLY A 263 23.53 12.42 6.53
C GLY A 263 22.63 11.48 5.67
N GLY A 264 21.21 11.49 5.60
CA GLY A 264 20.22 10.72 4.72
C GLY A 264 18.67 10.53 5.00
N ALA A 265 17.64 9.84 4.17
CA ALA A 265 16.11 9.67 4.26
C ALA A 265 15.31 8.42 3.71
N VAL A 266 13.87 8.14 3.90
CA VAL A 266 13.05 6.86 3.67
C VAL A 266 11.48 6.87 3.45
N LYS A 267 10.74 5.69 2.91
CA LYS A 267 9.25 5.40 2.65
C LYS A 267 8.74 3.91 2.68
N VAL A 268 7.34 3.50 2.63
CA VAL A 268 6.77 2.11 2.85
C VAL A 268 5.41 1.67 2.17
N ARG A 269 5.05 0.29 1.93
CA ARG A 269 3.82 -0.40 1.37
C ARG A 269 3.65 -1.93 1.62
N ALA A 270 2.44 -2.55 1.35
CA ALA A 270 2.01 -3.95 1.59
C ALA A 270 2.07 -4.96 0.40
N ARG A 271 1.85 -6.31 0.59
CA ARG A 271 2.13 -7.39 -0.37
C ARG A 271 0.98 -8.38 -0.66
N ILE A 272 0.65 -8.63 -1.97
CA ILE A 272 -0.31 -9.64 -2.46
C ILE A 272 0.37 -10.55 -3.48
N ASN A 273 0.19 -11.87 -3.37
CA ASN A 273 0.76 -12.90 -4.24
C ASN A 273 -0.33 -13.65 -5.02
N LYS A 274 -0.02 -14.03 -6.27
CA LYS A 274 -0.88 -14.86 -7.11
C LYS A 274 -0.45 -16.32 -6.93
N ILE A 275 -1.36 -17.19 -6.45
CA ILE A 275 -1.10 -18.62 -6.29
C ILE A 275 -1.34 -19.33 -7.61
N ASP A 276 -2.49 -19.06 -8.24
CA ASP A 276 -2.87 -19.57 -9.56
C ASP A 276 -3.75 -18.55 -10.30
N LYS A 277 -4.24 -18.89 -11.48
CA LYS A 277 -5.06 -18.01 -12.33
C LYS A 277 -6.36 -17.50 -11.65
N ARG A 278 -6.79 -18.12 -10.55
CA ARG A 278 -8.08 -17.82 -9.88
C ARG A 278 -7.99 -17.72 -8.37
N THR A 279 -6.81 -17.86 -7.81
CA THR A 279 -6.59 -17.81 -6.37
C THR A 279 -5.47 -16.82 -6.04
N LEU A 280 -5.80 -15.85 -5.21
CA LEU A 280 -4.87 -14.85 -4.70
C LEU A 280 -4.66 -15.09 -3.21
N ALA A 281 -3.47 -14.83 -2.71
CA ALA A 281 -3.16 -14.83 -1.28
C ALA A 281 -2.63 -13.47 -0.84
N ILE A 282 -3.22 -12.92 0.21
CA ILE A 282 -2.65 -11.80 0.94
C ILE A 282 -1.78 -12.38 2.05
N THR A 283 -0.48 -12.12 1.99
CA THR A 283 0.52 -12.64 2.93
C THR A 283 1.03 -11.59 3.91
N GLU A 284 0.80 -10.31 3.64
CA GLU A 284 1.11 -9.20 4.53
C GLU A 284 0.03 -8.11 4.40
N ILE A 285 -0.35 -7.51 5.52
CA ILE A 285 -1.39 -6.49 5.60
C ILE A 285 -0.79 -5.10 5.86
N PRO A 286 -1.45 -4.00 5.44
CA PRO A 286 -1.00 -2.64 5.72
C PRO A 286 -0.96 -2.34 7.21
N TYR A 287 -0.01 -1.50 7.62
CA TYR A 287 0.10 -1.06 9.02
C TYR A 287 -1.20 -0.40 9.52
N GLY A 288 -1.66 -0.83 10.68
CA GLY A 288 -2.86 -0.31 11.33
C GLY A 288 -4.17 -0.97 10.86
N THR A 289 -4.10 -2.03 10.04
CA THR A 289 -5.24 -2.88 9.67
C THR A 289 -5.16 -4.24 10.36
N THR A 290 -6.28 -4.95 10.43
CA THR A 290 -6.37 -6.35 10.88
C THR A 290 -6.88 -7.23 9.74
N THR A 291 -6.66 -8.53 9.81
CA THR A 291 -7.18 -9.48 8.81
C THR A 291 -8.69 -9.41 8.74
N GLU A 292 -9.37 -9.23 9.87
CA GLU A 292 -10.82 -9.07 9.93
C GLU A 292 -11.28 -7.79 9.21
N SER A 293 -10.62 -6.63 9.45
CA SER A 293 -10.98 -5.37 8.78
C SER A 293 -10.80 -5.45 7.27
N ILE A 294 -9.73 -6.10 6.80
CA ILE A 294 -9.48 -6.31 5.37
C ILE A 294 -10.54 -7.23 4.77
N LYS A 295 -10.84 -8.36 5.41
CA LYS A 295 -11.88 -9.29 4.99
C LYS A 295 -13.24 -8.59 4.87
N GLU A 296 -13.64 -7.80 5.87
CA GLU A 296 -14.86 -7.01 5.82
C GLU A 296 -14.86 -6.00 4.67
N SER A 297 -13.77 -5.28 4.46
CA SER A 297 -13.67 -4.30 3.37
C SER A 297 -13.78 -4.95 2.00
N ILE A 298 -13.20 -6.15 1.82
CA ILE A 298 -13.31 -6.97 0.61
C ILE A 298 -14.76 -7.41 0.39
N ILE A 299 -15.44 -7.93 1.41
CA ILE A 299 -16.85 -8.34 1.33
C ILE A 299 -17.73 -7.13 0.98
N LYS A 300 -17.55 -6.00 1.68
CA LYS A 300 -18.30 -4.76 1.39
C LYS A 300 -18.10 -4.26 -0.05
N ALA A 301 -16.88 -4.38 -0.60
CA ALA A 301 -16.60 -4.01 -1.99
C ALA A 301 -17.24 -5.00 -2.99
N ASN A 302 -17.28 -6.29 -2.68
CA ASN A 302 -17.97 -7.31 -3.47
C ASN A 302 -19.48 -7.11 -3.47
N ASP A 303 -20.10 -6.84 -2.32
CA ASP A 303 -21.55 -6.58 -2.18
C ASP A 303 -21.97 -5.32 -2.95
N LYS A 304 -21.09 -4.30 -3.00
CA LYS A 304 -21.30 -3.11 -3.83
C LYS A 304 -21.01 -3.34 -5.32
N GLY A 305 -20.63 -4.54 -5.73
CA GLY A 305 -20.32 -4.91 -7.11
C GLY A 305 -19.06 -4.23 -7.67
N LYS A 306 -18.17 -3.69 -6.83
CA LYS A 306 -16.93 -3.05 -7.28
C LYS A 306 -15.83 -4.04 -7.63
N ILE A 307 -15.87 -5.20 -6.97
CA ILE A 307 -15.06 -6.37 -7.26
C ILE A 307 -15.96 -7.60 -7.40
N LYS A 308 -15.51 -8.64 -8.08
CA LYS A 308 -16.24 -9.90 -8.24
C LYS A 308 -15.40 -11.06 -7.73
N ILE A 309 -15.65 -11.46 -6.52
CA ILE A 309 -15.03 -12.62 -5.88
C ILE A 309 -16.04 -13.69 -5.53
N LYS A 310 -15.62 -14.95 -5.49
CA LYS A 310 -16.50 -16.08 -5.10
C LYS A 310 -16.48 -16.30 -3.60
N LYS A 311 -15.30 -16.25 -2.99
CA LYS A 311 -15.10 -16.61 -1.59
C LYS A 311 -13.83 -15.95 -1.06
N VAL A 312 -13.80 -15.65 0.23
CA VAL A 312 -12.62 -15.23 0.99
C VAL A 312 -12.48 -16.15 2.18
N ASP A 313 -11.33 -16.77 2.33
CA ASP A 313 -10.97 -17.63 3.47
C ASP A 313 -9.81 -17.00 4.22
N ASP A 314 -9.90 -16.91 5.53
CA ASP A 314 -8.86 -16.38 6.39
C ASP A 314 -8.23 -17.55 7.17
N ASN A 315 -7.01 -17.89 6.83
CA ASN A 315 -6.21 -18.95 7.43
C ASN A 315 -5.10 -18.39 8.33
N THR A 316 -5.20 -17.11 8.72
CA THR A 316 -4.17 -16.42 9.50
C THR A 316 -3.95 -17.09 10.86
N SER A 317 -2.70 -17.38 11.15
CA SER A 317 -2.23 -17.85 12.46
C SER A 317 -1.04 -16.99 12.92
N ASP A 318 0.17 -17.53 12.95
CA ASP A 318 1.41 -16.77 13.20
C ASP A 318 1.84 -15.91 12.02
N GLN A 319 1.32 -16.23 10.84
CA GLN A 319 1.54 -15.48 9.61
C GLN A 319 0.19 -15.17 8.96
N VAL A 320 0.12 -14.03 8.28
CA VAL A 320 -1.09 -13.63 7.55
C VAL A 320 -1.25 -14.53 6.33
N GLU A 321 -2.44 -15.13 6.18
CA GLU A 321 -2.84 -15.86 4.99
C GLU A 321 -4.35 -15.69 4.74
N ILE A 322 -4.71 -14.73 3.86
CA ILE A 322 -6.08 -14.54 3.40
C ILE A 322 -6.16 -15.00 1.95
N ILE A 323 -6.94 -16.06 1.69
CA ILE A 323 -7.13 -16.64 0.37
C ILE A 323 -8.37 -16.05 -0.28
N ILE A 324 -8.23 -15.53 -1.50
CA ILE A 324 -9.32 -14.93 -2.29
C ILE A 324 -9.53 -15.74 -3.55
N HIS A 325 -10.74 -16.26 -3.74
CA HIS A 325 -11.15 -16.96 -4.94
C HIS A 325 -11.85 -16.02 -5.92
N VAL A 326 -11.20 -15.76 -7.06
CA VAL A 326 -11.68 -14.85 -8.09
C VAL A 326 -12.78 -15.48 -8.93
N SER A 327 -13.71 -14.69 -9.46
CA SER A 327 -14.76 -15.16 -10.36
C SER A 327 -14.22 -15.59 -11.73
N ASN A 328 -14.93 -16.46 -12.45
CA ASN A 328 -14.48 -17.02 -13.74
C ASN A 328 -14.36 -15.98 -14.86
N ASP A 329 -15.07 -14.88 -14.73
CA ASP A 329 -15.24 -13.80 -15.70
C ASP A 329 -14.34 -12.58 -15.43
N GLU A 330 -13.47 -12.65 -14.40
CA GLU A 330 -12.54 -11.56 -14.05
C GLU A 330 -11.09 -12.03 -14.06
N SER A 331 -10.21 -11.16 -14.55
CA SER A 331 -8.76 -11.37 -14.52
C SER A 331 -8.22 -11.20 -13.10
N SER A 332 -7.29 -12.07 -12.71
CA SER A 332 -6.62 -11.99 -11.42
C SER A 332 -5.86 -10.67 -11.24
N ASP A 333 -5.19 -10.18 -12.28
CA ASP A 333 -4.44 -8.90 -12.22
C ASP A 333 -5.38 -7.71 -12.04
N ARG A 334 -6.52 -7.70 -12.76
CA ARG A 334 -7.54 -6.67 -12.58
C ARG A 334 -8.16 -6.73 -11.19
N THR A 335 -8.33 -7.93 -10.65
CA THR A 335 -8.83 -8.10 -9.28
C THR A 335 -7.82 -7.59 -8.25
N ILE A 336 -6.52 -7.80 -8.44
CA ILE A 336 -5.48 -7.25 -7.56
C ILE A 336 -5.54 -5.71 -7.56
N ASP A 337 -5.59 -5.09 -8.74
CA ASP A 337 -5.73 -3.64 -8.87
C ASP A 337 -7.02 -3.13 -8.20
N ALA A 338 -8.13 -3.87 -8.37
CA ALA A 338 -9.41 -3.53 -7.77
C ALA A 338 -9.40 -3.67 -6.24
N LEU A 339 -8.70 -4.67 -5.70
CA LEU A 339 -8.48 -4.82 -4.26
C LEU A 339 -7.72 -3.61 -3.69
N TYR A 340 -6.67 -3.15 -4.37
CA TYR A 340 -5.96 -1.93 -3.94
C TYR A 340 -6.82 -0.66 -4.09
N ALA A 341 -7.62 -0.54 -5.16
CA ALA A 341 -8.41 0.66 -5.42
C ALA A 341 -9.66 0.82 -4.53
N PHE A 342 -10.26 -0.28 -4.05
CA PHE A 342 -11.60 -0.28 -3.43
C PHE A 342 -11.67 -0.93 -2.06
N THR A 343 -10.56 -1.44 -1.52
CA THR A 343 -10.52 -2.10 -0.21
C THR A 343 -9.36 -1.59 0.63
N ASP A 344 -9.30 -2.00 1.90
CA ASP A 344 -8.21 -1.66 2.81
C ASP A 344 -6.90 -2.41 2.54
N CYS A 345 -6.79 -3.11 1.40
CA CYS A 345 -5.51 -3.65 0.90
C CYS A 345 -4.51 -2.54 0.55
N GLU A 346 -4.97 -1.33 0.25
CA GLU A 346 -4.14 -0.12 0.18
C GLU A 346 -4.71 0.92 1.14
N VAL A 347 -3.90 1.38 2.09
CA VAL A 347 -4.27 2.39 3.07
C VAL A 347 -3.38 3.62 2.92
N SER A 348 -4.01 4.78 2.80
CA SER A 348 -3.31 6.05 2.81
C SER A 348 -3.09 6.52 4.25
N ILE A 349 -1.84 6.57 4.68
CA ILE A 349 -1.49 7.03 6.02
C ILE A 349 -0.88 8.42 5.90
N SER A 350 -1.50 9.39 6.58
CA SER A 350 -0.97 10.74 6.72
C SER A 350 -0.22 10.87 8.05
N PRO A 351 1.11 10.78 8.06
CA PRO A 351 1.89 10.93 9.28
C PRO A 351 1.74 12.36 9.82
N ASN A 352 1.57 12.46 11.13
CA ASN A 352 1.54 13.73 11.84
C ASN A 352 2.42 13.61 13.08
N SER A 353 3.63 14.15 13.02
CA SER A 353 4.63 13.98 14.07
C SER A 353 4.57 15.14 15.06
N CYS A 354 3.53 15.16 15.88
CA CYS A 354 3.42 16.06 17.03
C CYS A 354 4.11 15.44 18.25
N VAL A 355 5.01 16.18 18.88
CA VAL A 355 5.79 15.74 20.05
C VAL A 355 5.85 16.85 21.11
N ILE A 356 6.07 16.50 22.39
CA ILE A 356 6.36 17.46 23.44
C ILE A 356 7.87 17.72 23.48
N MET A 357 8.23 18.98 23.48
CA MET A 357 9.59 19.47 23.69
C MET A 357 9.51 20.79 24.45
N ASP A 358 10.30 20.93 25.52
CA ASP A 358 10.34 22.12 26.36
C ASP A 358 8.93 22.55 26.82
N ASP A 359 8.12 21.55 27.28
CA ASP A 359 6.75 21.69 27.76
C ASP A 359 5.75 22.28 26.73
N LYS A 360 6.06 22.15 25.46
CA LYS A 360 5.21 22.62 24.34
C LYS A 360 5.05 21.56 23.27
N PRO A 361 3.90 21.52 22.58
CA PRO A 361 3.72 20.68 21.42
C PRO A 361 4.47 21.25 20.20
N HIS A 362 5.27 20.43 19.54
CA HIS A 362 6.01 20.75 18.33
C HIS A 362 5.68 19.78 17.20
N PHE A 363 5.54 20.28 15.99
CA PHE A 363 5.43 19.47 14.79
C PHE A 363 6.81 19.32 14.16
N MET A 364 7.34 18.11 14.18
CA MET A 364 8.71 17.84 13.74
C MET A 364 8.71 16.79 12.63
N GLY A 365 9.58 16.95 11.63
CA GLY A 365 9.86 15.93 10.64
C GLY A 365 10.64 14.75 11.23
N VAL A 366 10.54 13.56 10.57
CA VAL A 366 11.29 12.35 11.01
C VAL A 366 12.79 12.62 11.17
N HIS A 367 13.38 13.42 10.26
CA HIS A 367 14.78 13.83 10.34
C HIS A 367 15.12 14.65 11.59
N GLU A 368 14.25 15.57 11.97
CA GLU A 368 14.43 16.43 13.14
C GLU A 368 14.36 15.61 14.41
N ILE A 369 13.38 14.68 14.49
CA ILE A 369 13.26 13.74 15.60
C ILE A 369 14.51 12.84 15.69
N LEU A 370 14.96 12.28 14.57
CA LEU A 370 16.16 11.43 14.54
C LEU A 370 17.41 12.22 14.99
N ARG A 371 17.56 13.44 14.49
CA ARG A 371 18.64 14.37 14.88
C ARG A 371 18.62 14.60 16.38
N ARG A 372 17.48 14.99 16.93
CA ARG A 372 17.31 15.25 18.35
C ARG A 372 17.67 14.02 19.20
N CYS A 373 17.17 12.84 18.82
CA CYS A 373 17.47 11.59 19.53
C CYS A 373 18.96 11.23 19.47
N ALA A 374 19.62 11.42 18.32
CA ALA A 374 21.06 11.15 18.18
C ALA A 374 21.92 12.13 18.98
N ASP A 375 21.57 13.42 18.95
CA ASP A 375 22.25 14.45 19.73
C ASP A 375 22.02 14.24 21.23
N ARG A 376 20.79 13.88 21.65
CA ARG A 376 20.48 13.53 23.04
C ARG A 376 21.28 12.32 23.50
N THR A 377 21.38 11.27 22.65
CA THR A 377 22.21 10.10 22.96
C THR A 377 23.66 10.47 23.21
N ARG A 378 24.23 11.32 22.34
CA ARG A 378 25.61 11.83 22.50
C ARG A 378 25.78 12.61 23.80
N GLU A 379 24.80 13.45 24.14
CA GLU A 379 24.80 14.25 25.37
C GLU A 379 24.72 13.37 26.62
N LEU A 380 23.83 12.38 26.63
CA LEU A 380 23.70 11.44 27.74
C LEU A 380 24.99 10.62 27.94
N LEU A 381 25.59 10.15 26.86
CA LEU A 381 26.87 9.43 26.91
C LEU A 381 28.00 10.33 27.41
N ARG A 382 28.03 11.62 27.03
CA ARG A 382 28.96 12.60 27.58
C ARG A 382 28.81 12.70 29.09
N ARG A 383 27.57 12.91 29.55
CA ARG A 383 27.28 13.07 31.00
C ARG A 383 27.59 11.80 31.78
N GLU A 384 27.33 10.61 31.24
CA GLU A 384 27.74 9.34 31.85
C GLU A 384 29.27 9.24 32.02
N LEU A 385 30.02 9.66 31.02
CA LEU A 385 31.49 9.68 31.07
C LEU A 385 32.01 10.71 32.10
N GLU A 386 31.39 11.89 32.17
CA GLU A 386 31.74 12.95 33.15
C GLU A 386 31.52 12.48 34.56
N ILE A 387 30.34 11.88 34.88
CA ILE A 387 30.03 11.29 36.16
C ILE A 387 31.02 10.16 36.49
N ARG A 388 31.33 9.29 35.54
CA ARG A 388 32.31 8.22 35.72
C ARG A 388 33.72 8.76 36.01
N LEU A 389 34.09 9.82 35.32
CA LEU A 389 35.37 10.47 35.53
C LEU A 389 35.49 11.03 36.99
N GLU A 390 34.43 11.72 37.44
CA GLU A 390 34.34 12.26 38.79
C GLU A 390 34.43 11.15 39.86
N GLU A 391 33.71 10.06 39.67
CA GLU A 391 33.77 8.89 40.56
C GLU A 391 35.17 8.27 40.60
N LEU A 392 35.81 8.11 39.44
CA LEU A 392 37.16 7.57 39.36
C LEU A 392 38.21 8.53 39.94
N GLU A 393 38.07 9.83 39.74
CA GLU A 393 38.99 10.81 40.38
C GLU A 393 38.80 10.85 41.88
N GLN A 394 37.59 10.67 42.39
CA GLN A 394 37.32 10.54 43.83
C GLN A 394 37.87 9.22 44.39
N ASP A 395 37.69 8.09 43.72
CA ASP A 395 38.23 6.78 44.13
C ASP A 395 39.77 6.82 44.14
N TRP A 396 40.37 7.37 43.10
CA TRP A 396 41.82 7.59 43.05
C TRP A 396 42.35 8.42 44.21
N HIS A 397 41.64 9.51 44.54
CA HIS A 397 42.04 10.43 45.60
C HIS A 397 41.95 9.73 46.99
N MET A 398 40.81 9.03 47.25
CA MET A 398 40.66 8.34 48.54
C MET A 398 41.59 7.15 48.69
N SER A 399 41.83 6.38 47.62
CA SER A 399 42.78 5.26 47.62
C SER A 399 44.20 5.75 47.80
N SER A 400 44.59 6.92 47.25
CA SER A 400 45.89 7.54 47.43
C SER A 400 46.06 8.08 48.87
N LEU A 401 45.01 8.70 49.41
CA LEU A 401 44.99 9.15 50.81
C LEU A 401 45.09 7.99 51.79
N GLU A 402 44.35 6.93 51.60
CA GLU A 402 44.40 5.72 52.42
C GLU A 402 45.80 5.09 52.42
N LYS A 403 46.42 5.05 51.21
CA LYS A 403 47.80 4.59 51.11
C LYS A 403 48.75 5.45 51.95
N ILE A 404 48.73 6.80 51.74
CA ILE A 404 49.57 7.73 52.47
C ILE A 404 49.31 7.63 53.98
N PHE A 405 48.07 7.57 54.40
CA PHE A 405 47.66 7.48 55.80
C PHE A 405 48.17 6.22 56.49
N ILE A 406 48.17 5.08 55.81
CA ILE A 406 48.63 3.78 56.38
C ILE A 406 50.12 3.63 56.28
N GLU A 407 50.79 3.87 55.12
CA GLU A 407 52.21 3.70 54.91
C GLU A 407 53.05 4.62 55.79
N ASN A 408 52.60 5.86 55.98
CA ASN A 408 53.30 6.86 56.80
C ASN A 408 52.79 6.84 58.27
N LYS A 409 51.98 5.84 58.64
CA LYS A 409 51.48 5.62 60.00
C LYS A 409 50.80 6.85 60.62
N ILE A 410 50.17 7.67 59.81
CA ILE A 410 49.47 8.92 60.24
C ILE A 410 48.34 8.57 61.23
N TYR A 411 47.75 7.41 61.14
CA TYR A 411 46.74 6.90 62.11
C TYR A 411 47.25 6.88 63.56
N GLN A 412 48.57 6.71 63.77
CA GLN A 412 49.13 6.72 65.16
C GLN A 412 49.03 8.11 65.78
N ARG A 413 48.97 9.19 65.05
CA ARG A 413 48.82 10.55 65.61
C ARG A 413 47.43 10.74 66.23
N MET A 414 46.46 9.89 66.03
CA MET A 414 45.14 9.92 66.63
C MET A 414 45.15 9.34 68.04
N GLU A 415 46.15 8.50 68.42
CA GLU A 415 46.23 7.84 69.68
C GLU A 415 46.32 8.82 70.89
N GLU A 416 46.88 10.00 70.66
CA GLU A 416 47.05 11.06 71.67
C GLU A 416 45.89 12.08 71.70
N ALA A 417 44.92 11.97 70.72
CA ALA A 417 43.86 12.94 70.61
C ALA A 417 42.76 12.75 71.67
N THR A 418 42.43 13.80 72.35
CA THR A 418 41.45 13.77 73.47
C THR A 418 40.02 14.08 72.97
N SER A 419 39.86 14.57 71.77
CA SER A 419 38.56 14.84 71.12
C SER A 419 38.56 14.44 69.63
N ARG A 420 37.35 14.34 69.02
CA ARG A 420 37.25 14.06 67.56
C ARG A 420 37.87 15.14 66.68
N GLU A 421 37.64 16.41 67.13
CA GLU A 421 38.17 17.56 66.38
C GLU A 421 39.73 17.58 66.47
N ALA A 422 40.32 17.18 67.62
CA ALA A 422 41.75 17.07 67.77
C ALA A 422 42.31 15.92 66.92
N ALA A 423 41.60 14.79 66.85
CA ALA A 423 41.99 13.68 65.96
C ALA A 423 41.94 14.07 64.48
N TYR A 424 40.88 14.78 64.03
CA TYR A 424 40.81 15.29 62.63
C TYR A 424 41.94 16.31 62.31
N ALA A 425 42.20 17.22 63.24
CA ALA A 425 43.32 18.17 63.06
C ALA A 425 44.69 17.47 63.03
N ALA A 426 44.94 16.45 63.81
CA ALA A 426 46.17 15.68 63.86
C ALA A 426 46.37 14.88 62.51
N VAL A 427 45.29 14.32 61.96
CA VAL A 427 45.29 13.65 60.65
C VAL A 427 45.53 14.63 59.50
N ASP A 428 44.82 15.77 59.51
CA ASP A 428 44.98 16.83 58.50
C ASP A 428 46.43 17.35 58.50
N GLU A 429 47.00 17.61 59.65
CA GLU A 429 48.37 18.06 59.78
C GLU A 429 49.39 17.00 59.32
N GLY A 430 49.08 15.72 59.58
CA GLY A 430 49.88 14.60 59.14
C GLY A 430 49.86 14.41 57.62
N LEU A 431 48.76 14.78 56.99
CA LEU A 431 48.63 14.67 55.51
C LEU A 431 49.21 15.83 54.74
N LYS A 432 49.36 17.04 55.32
CA LYS A 432 49.87 18.27 54.66
C LYS A 432 51.19 18.08 53.90
N PRO A 433 52.19 17.34 54.42
CA PRO A 433 53.45 17.15 53.68
C PRO A 433 53.27 16.39 52.35
N PHE A 434 52.20 15.61 52.23
CA PHE A 434 51.91 14.76 51.09
C PHE A 434 50.88 15.38 50.13
N ALA A 435 50.31 16.55 50.41
CA ALA A 435 49.29 17.21 49.60
C ALA A 435 49.72 17.40 48.15
N HIS A 436 50.99 17.57 47.88
CA HIS A 436 51.56 17.73 46.53
C HIS A 436 51.48 16.44 45.69
N LEU A 437 51.23 15.26 46.26
CA LEU A 437 51.04 14.00 45.55
C LEU A 437 49.58 13.80 45.11
N LEU A 438 48.67 14.64 45.60
CA LEU A 438 47.23 14.56 45.31
C LEU A 438 46.83 15.50 44.20
N ARG A 439 45.72 15.19 43.55
CA ARG A 439 45.17 15.97 42.41
C ARG A 439 44.23 17.10 42.83
N ARG A 440 43.68 17.02 44.06
CA ARG A 440 42.84 18.05 44.67
C ARG A 440 43.22 18.27 46.13
N GLU A 441 42.73 19.33 46.71
CA GLU A 441 42.93 19.64 48.17
C GLU A 441 42.20 18.63 49.02
N ILE A 442 42.76 18.37 50.23
CA ILE A 442 42.19 17.48 51.21
C ILE A 442 41.06 18.21 51.93
N THR A 443 39.87 17.62 51.96
CA THR A 443 38.71 18.18 52.65
C THR A 443 38.51 17.55 54.02
N LEU A 444 37.77 18.24 54.91
CA LEU A 444 37.43 17.67 56.23
C LEU A 444 36.70 16.34 56.08
N ASP A 445 35.85 16.19 55.04
CA ASP A 445 35.15 14.96 54.75
C ASP A 445 36.08 13.78 54.41
N ASP A 446 37.17 14.03 53.71
CA ASP A 446 38.20 13.05 53.41
C ASP A 446 38.91 12.63 54.69
N VAL A 447 39.21 13.55 55.62
CA VAL A 447 39.81 13.28 56.91
C VAL A 447 38.85 12.42 57.77
N VAL A 448 37.59 12.78 57.83
CA VAL A 448 36.57 11.98 58.54
C VAL A 448 36.52 10.54 58.03
N LYS A 449 36.48 10.38 56.70
CA LYS A 449 36.43 9.01 56.06
C LYS A 449 37.71 8.20 56.42
N LEU A 450 38.87 8.83 56.48
CA LEU A 450 40.12 8.15 56.89
C LEU A 450 40.10 7.73 58.34
N THR A 451 39.54 8.52 59.26
CA THR A 451 39.46 8.22 60.66
C THR A 451 38.41 7.11 60.95
N GLU A 452 37.45 6.88 60.06
CA GLU A 452 36.43 5.81 60.13
C GLU A 452 36.97 4.45 59.62
N LEU A 453 38.20 4.38 59.16
CA LEU A 453 38.79 3.15 58.64
C LEU A 453 38.89 2.10 59.75
N ARG A 454 38.41 0.88 59.49
CA ARG A 454 38.49 -0.24 60.44
C ARG A 454 39.95 -0.65 60.68
N MET A 455 40.35 -0.85 61.88
CA MET A 455 41.71 -1.27 62.26
C MET A 455 42.15 -2.57 61.61
N ILE A 456 41.24 -3.49 61.26
CA ILE A 456 41.52 -4.70 60.51
C ILE A 456 41.96 -4.40 59.06
N ARG A 457 41.53 -3.29 58.46
CA ARG A 457 41.96 -2.84 57.16
C ARG A 457 43.36 -2.22 57.19
N ILE A 458 43.70 -1.56 58.25
CA ILE A 458 45.04 -0.99 58.48
C ILE A 458 46.03 -2.14 58.72
N SER A 459 45.70 -3.14 59.56
CA SER A 459 46.58 -4.27 59.95
C SER A 459 46.79 -5.31 58.83
N ARG A 460 45.90 -5.39 57.88
CA ARG A 460 45.97 -6.28 56.71
C ARG A 460 46.23 -5.50 55.41
N TYR A 461 46.76 -4.29 55.47
CA TYR A 461 47.02 -3.50 54.30
C TYR A 461 48.10 -4.15 53.43
N ASP A 462 47.82 -4.28 52.16
CA ASP A 462 48.74 -4.81 51.13
C ASP A 462 49.05 -3.67 50.17
N SER A 463 50.20 -3.07 50.34
CA SER A 463 50.67 -1.92 49.55
C SER A 463 50.74 -2.24 48.07
N PHE A 464 51.14 -3.48 47.70
CA PHE A 464 51.16 -3.90 46.27
C PHE A 464 49.81 -3.90 45.61
N LYS A 465 48.76 -4.43 46.29
CA LYS A 465 47.39 -4.38 45.77
C LYS A 465 46.83 -2.97 45.72
N ALA A 466 47.17 -2.13 46.70
CA ALA A 466 46.77 -0.73 46.66
C ALA A 466 47.39 0.02 45.44
N ASP A 467 48.66 -0.22 45.18
CA ASP A 467 49.34 0.35 44.01
C ASP A 467 48.74 -0.17 42.68
N GLU A 468 48.43 -1.45 42.62
CA GLU A 468 47.77 -2.03 41.45
C GLU A 468 46.38 -1.42 41.22
N HIS A 469 45.57 -1.23 42.31
CA HIS A 469 44.28 -0.56 42.23
C HIS A 469 44.41 0.90 41.76
N VAL A 470 45.26 1.70 42.39
CA VAL A 470 45.50 3.09 41.99
C VAL A 470 45.88 3.19 40.50
N LYS A 471 46.79 2.28 40.07
CA LYS A 471 47.24 2.23 38.66
C LYS A 471 46.12 1.83 37.71
N SER A 472 45.26 0.90 38.09
CA SER A 472 44.07 0.53 37.35
C SER A 472 43.10 1.71 37.18
N VAL A 473 42.81 2.41 38.28
CA VAL A 473 41.96 3.60 38.27
C VAL A 473 42.53 4.69 37.34
N GLU A 474 43.88 4.90 37.39
CA GLU A 474 44.55 5.82 36.51
C GLU A 474 44.40 5.49 35.01
N GLN A 475 44.47 4.21 34.68
CA GLN A 475 44.24 3.74 33.31
C GLN A 475 42.80 3.98 32.87
N GLU A 476 41.84 3.73 33.75
CA GLU A 476 40.42 4.02 33.47
C GLU A 476 40.18 5.52 33.30
N ILE A 477 40.74 6.38 34.15
CA ILE A 477 40.67 7.83 34.01
C ILE A 477 41.18 8.26 32.63
N ALA A 478 42.34 7.73 32.24
CA ALA A 478 42.95 8.07 30.96
C ALA A 478 42.10 7.60 29.76
N GLN A 479 41.42 6.45 29.94
CA GLN A 479 40.49 5.93 28.94
C GLN A 479 39.23 6.78 28.84
N VAL A 480 38.61 7.18 29.95
CA VAL A 480 37.41 8.03 29.97
C VAL A 480 37.71 9.38 29.37
N LYS A 481 38.88 10.02 29.69
CA LYS A 481 39.30 11.27 29.11
C LYS A 481 39.51 11.17 27.58
N ARG A 482 40.03 10.07 27.08
CA ARG A 482 40.09 9.79 25.62
C ARG A 482 38.70 9.70 25.01
N HIS A 483 37.73 8.98 25.61
CA HIS A 483 36.40 8.88 25.11
C HIS A 483 35.67 10.23 25.08
N LEU A 484 35.89 11.09 26.09
CA LEU A 484 35.39 12.47 26.11
C LEU A 484 35.96 13.32 24.97
N ALA A 485 37.27 13.17 24.68
CA ALA A 485 37.92 13.88 23.58
C ALA A 485 37.45 13.45 22.19
N THR A 486 37.03 12.19 22.03
CA THR A 486 36.49 11.60 20.79
C THR A 486 35.07 11.18 20.92
N LEU A 487 34.19 12.01 21.51
CA LEU A 487 32.85 11.70 21.90
C LEU A 487 31.97 11.21 20.72
N THR A 488 32.15 11.77 19.54
CA THR A 488 31.42 11.36 18.33
C THR A 488 31.74 9.91 17.94
N ASP A 489 33.01 9.54 17.95
CA ASP A 489 33.43 8.17 17.63
C ASP A 489 32.95 7.18 18.70
N PHE A 490 32.99 7.60 19.97
CA PHE A 490 32.42 6.83 21.07
C PHE A 490 30.91 6.60 20.91
N THR A 491 30.16 7.63 20.50
CA THR A 491 28.73 7.52 20.21
C THR A 491 28.45 6.59 19.04
N ILE A 492 29.22 6.67 17.96
CA ILE A 492 29.13 5.76 16.82
C ILE A 492 29.43 4.31 17.24
N ALA A 493 30.44 4.10 18.05
CA ALA A 493 30.77 2.77 18.59
C ALA A 493 29.65 2.22 19.46
N TYR A 494 29.01 3.08 20.26
CA TYR A 494 27.82 2.73 21.04
C TYR A 494 26.68 2.25 20.13
N PHE A 495 26.30 3.00 19.10
CA PHE A 495 25.24 2.59 18.16
C PHE A 495 25.57 1.29 17.43
N ARG A 496 26.83 1.07 17.01
CA ARG A 496 27.26 -0.21 16.42
C ARG A 496 27.08 -1.37 17.36
N ARG A 497 27.45 -1.20 18.62
CA ARG A 497 27.26 -2.21 19.69
C ARG A 497 25.77 -2.52 19.90
N ILE A 498 24.91 -1.51 19.88
CA ILE A 498 23.44 -1.72 20.00
C ILE A 498 22.91 -2.52 18.82
N LYS A 499 23.35 -2.20 17.59
CA LYS A 499 22.96 -2.95 16.40
C LYS A 499 23.43 -4.40 16.44
N GLU A 500 24.69 -4.64 16.80
CA GLU A 500 25.26 -5.97 16.90
C GLU A 500 24.54 -6.83 17.96
N LYS A 501 24.25 -6.24 19.13
CA LYS A 501 23.65 -6.95 20.25
C LYS A 501 22.15 -7.23 20.09
N TYR A 502 21.41 -6.31 19.46
CA TYR A 502 19.95 -6.33 19.42
C TYR A 502 19.33 -6.28 18.01
N GLY A 503 20.11 -6.15 16.96
CA GLY A 503 19.61 -6.00 15.58
C GLY A 503 19.24 -7.30 14.88
N ARG A 504 19.73 -8.45 15.37
CA ARG A 504 19.44 -9.75 14.78
C ARG A 504 17.96 -10.11 14.95
N GLY A 505 17.30 -10.51 13.84
CA GLY A 505 15.86 -10.82 13.79
C GLY A 505 14.98 -9.57 13.66
N ARG A 506 15.58 -8.38 13.49
CA ARG A 506 14.88 -7.09 13.32
C ARG A 506 15.21 -6.46 11.96
N GLU A 507 15.44 -7.30 10.96
CA GLU A 507 15.66 -6.90 9.59
C GLU A 507 14.35 -6.37 8.98
N ARG A 508 14.46 -5.52 7.94
CA ARG A 508 13.29 -5.00 7.22
C ARG A 508 12.60 -6.15 6.48
N ARG A 509 11.31 -6.31 6.70
CA ARG A 509 10.44 -7.24 5.96
C ARG A 509 9.68 -6.55 4.83
N THR A 510 9.43 -5.25 4.93
CA THR A 510 8.70 -4.45 3.92
C THR A 510 9.59 -4.08 2.75
N GLU A 511 9.13 -4.31 1.52
CA GLU A 511 9.80 -3.83 0.31
C GLU A 511 9.49 -2.35 0.07
N LEU A 512 10.48 -1.61 -0.45
CA LEU A 512 10.29 -0.24 -0.92
C LEU A 512 10.06 -0.28 -2.43
N ARG A 513 8.91 0.21 -2.89
CA ARG A 513 8.57 0.28 -4.32
C ARG A 513 8.02 1.65 -4.66
N GLU A 514 8.17 2.07 -5.92
CA GLU A 514 7.34 3.11 -6.50
C GLU A 514 6.03 2.48 -6.98
N PHE A 515 4.94 3.21 -6.82
CA PHE A 515 3.62 2.70 -7.12
C PHE A 515 3.08 3.30 -8.39
N ASP A 516 2.67 2.45 -9.32
CA ASP A 516 1.80 2.87 -10.40
C ASP A 516 0.50 3.40 -9.81
N SER A 517 0.04 4.54 -10.32
CA SER A 517 -1.24 5.10 -9.92
C SER A 517 -2.35 4.26 -10.52
N ILE A 518 -3.09 3.54 -9.69
CA ILE A 518 -4.26 2.78 -10.12
C ILE A 518 -5.40 3.76 -10.36
N GLU A 519 -5.80 3.92 -11.62
CA GLU A 519 -7.00 4.69 -11.95
C GLU A 519 -8.24 3.83 -11.66
N ALA A 520 -8.96 4.13 -10.59
CA ALA A 520 -10.14 3.40 -10.15
C ALA A 520 -11.19 3.21 -11.29
N THR A 521 -11.29 4.17 -12.20
CA THR A 521 -12.19 4.08 -13.37
C THR A 521 -11.80 3.03 -14.41
N LYS A 522 -10.53 2.63 -14.46
CA LYS A 522 -10.06 1.56 -15.37
C LYS A 522 -10.25 0.16 -14.78
N VAL A 523 -10.36 0.07 -13.48
CA VAL A 523 -10.35 -1.19 -12.74
C VAL A 523 -11.76 -1.59 -12.30
N VAL A 524 -12.66 -0.61 -12.14
CA VAL A 524 -14.03 -0.85 -11.68
C VAL A 524 -14.83 -1.72 -12.66
N VAL A 525 -15.59 -2.64 -12.11
CA VAL A 525 -16.54 -3.48 -12.85
C VAL A 525 -17.82 -2.68 -13.10
N ALA A 526 -18.42 -2.84 -14.31
CA ALA A 526 -19.73 -2.27 -14.60
C ALA A 526 -20.78 -2.91 -13.67
N ASN A 527 -21.19 -2.17 -12.64
CA ASN A 527 -22.12 -2.64 -11.59
C ASN A 527 -23.53 -2.06 -11.72
N ALA A 528 -23.75 -1.19 -12.70
CA ALA A 528 -25.00 -0.49 -12.91
C ALA A 528 -25.39 -0.42 -14.40
N LYS A 529 -26.65 -0.06 -14.66
CA LYS A 529 -27.19 0.11 -16.00
C LYS A 529 -27.73 1.52 -16.15
N LEU A 530 -27.24 2.25 -17.16
CA LEU A 530 -27.65 3.61 -17.45
C LEU A 530 -28.93 3.61 -18.32
N TYR A 531 -29.92 4.39 -17.93
CA TYR A 531 -31.19 4.57 -18.63
C TYR A 531 -31.43 6.04 -18.92
N VAL A 532 -32.25 6.36 -19.93
CA VAL A 532 -32.60 7.71 -20.34
C VAL A 532 -34.05 7.83 -20.78
N ASP A 533 -34.71 8.88 -20.31
CA ASP A 533 -35.92 9.44 -20.91
C ASP A 533 -35.52 10.65 -21.76
N ARG A 534 -35.38 10.44 -23.06
CA ARG A 534 -34.92 11.48 -23.98
C ARG A 534 -35.88 12.65 -24.09
N ALA A 535 -37.17 12.43 -23.97
CA ALA A 535 -38.18 13.45 -24.15
C ALA A 535 -38.25 14.41 -22.93
N GLU A 536 -38.32 13.83 -21.76
CA GLU A 536 -38.47 14.63 -20.53
C GLU A 536 -37.08 15.05 -19.95
N GLY A 537 -35.96 14.46 -20.42
CA GLY A 537 -34.62 14.92 -20.09
C GLY A 537 -34.04 14.31 -18.80
N PHE A 538 -34.59 13.18 -18.35
CA PHE A 538 -34.09 12.44 -17.18
C PHE A 538 -33.17 11.31 -17.62
N PHE A 539 -32.17 11.02 -16.78
CA PHE A 539 -31.25 9.88 -16.97
C PHE A 539 -30.74 9.41 -15.60
N GLY A 540 -30.27 8.16 -15.51
CA GLY A 540 -29.72 7.62 -14.28
C GLY A 540 -29.73 6.09 -14.22
N ILE A 541 -29.28 5.56 -13.07
CA ILE A 541 -29.14 4.13 -12.80
C ILE A 541 -30.22 3.58 -11.84
N GLY A 542 -31.04 4.46 -11.26
CA GLY A 542 -32.04 4.09 -10.26
C GLY A 542 -33.14 3.16 -10.78
N SER A 543 -33.73 2.41 -9.88
CA SER A 543 -34.83 1.46 -10.19
C SER A 543 -36.02 2.13 -10.88
N ALA A 544 -36.30 3.40 -10.59
CA ALA A 544 -37.35 4.18 -11.22
C ALA A 544 -37.13 4.40 -12.72
N MET A 545 -35.88 4.37 -13.20
CA MET A 545 -35.49 4.59 -14.59
C MET A 545 -35.50 3.31 -15.43
N ARG A 546 -35.70 2.12 -14.86
CA ARG A 546 -35.67 0.83 -15.58
C ARG A 546 -36.77 0.67 -16.66
N LYS A 547 -37.74 1.54 -16.66
CA LYS A 547 -38.83 1.56 -17.67
C LYS A 547 -38.45 2.37 -18.92
N ASP A 548 -37.38 3.13 -18.84
CA ASP A 548 -36.90 4.04 -19.88
C ASP A 548 -35.91 3.32 -20.81
N GLU A 549 -35.41 4.01 -21.81
CA GLU A 549 -34.47 3.47 -22.78
C GLU A 549 -33.14 3.10 -22.12
N PHE A 550 -32.72 1.84 -22.26
CA PHE A 550 -31.39 1.38 -21.84
C PHE A 550 -30.31 1.99 -22.73
N VAL A 551 -29.26 2.53 -22.14
CA VAL A 551 -28.14 3.16 -22.85
C VAL A 551 -26.92 2.23 -22.91
N CYS A 552 -26.39 1.86 -21.75
CA CYS A 552 -25.21 1.00 -21.62
C CYS A 552 -25.03 0.52 -20.18
N ASP A 553 -24.20 -0.49 -20.01
CA ASP A 553 -23.67 -0.85 -18.68
C ASP A 553 -22.62 0.18 -18.27
N CYS A 554 -22.58 0.53 -16.99
CA CYS A 554 -21.72 1.55 -16.42
C CYS A 554 -21.34 1.23 -14.96
N SER A 555 -20.49 2.06 -14.38
CA SER A 555 -20.23 2.05 -12.95
C SER A 555 -20.85 3.28 -12.26
N ASP A 556 -21.11 3.16 -10.98
CA ASP A 556 -21.55 4.25 -10.12
C ASP A 556 -20.52 5.40 -9.98
N ILE A 557 -19.28 5.16 -10.36
CA ILE A 557 -18.21 6.18 -10.36
C ILE A 557 -17.94 6.82 -11.71
N ASP A 558 -18.60 6.36 -12.79
CA ASP A 558 -18.41 6.88 -14.15
C ASP A 558 -18.93 8.31 -14.30
N ASP A 559 -18.36 9.03 -15.24
CA ASP A 559 -18.89 10.28 -15.75
C ASP A 559 -19.74 10.01 -17.01
N VAL A 560 -20.85 10.68 -17.17
CA VAL A 560 -21.71 10.64 -18.34
C VAL A 560 -21.72 11.97 -19.07
N ILE A 561 -21.67 11.94 -20.40
CA ILE A 561 -21.92 13.11 -21.24
C ILE A 561 -23.35 13.04 -21.75
N VAL A 562 -24.08 14.12 -21.57
CA VAL A 562 -25.47 14.29 -22.04
C VAL A 562 -25.51 15.46 -23.02
N VAL A 563 -25.98 15.22 -24.24
CA VAL A 563 -26.07 16.22 -25.33
C VAL A 563 -27.50 16.40 -25.74
N THR A 564 -27.98 17.64 -25.79
CA THR A 564 -29.35 17.96 -26.25
C THR A 564 -29.39 18.19 -27.74
N LYS A 565 -30.61 18.15 -28.29
CA LYS A 565 -30.85 18.46 -29.72
C LYS A 565 -30.45 19.88 -30.10
N GLU A 566 -30.44 20.82 -29.15
CA GLU A 566 -29.98 22.20 -29.35
C GLU A 566 -28.45 22.34 -29.39
N GLY A 567 -27.71 21.28 -29.05
CA GLY A 567 -26.27 21.24 -29.03
C GLY A 567 -25.62 21.61 -27.71
N LYS A 568 -26.42 21.83 -26.68
CA LYS A 568 -25.92 22.00 -25.31
C LYS A 568 -25.53 20.63 -24.72
N TYR A 569 -24.47 20.60 -23.92
CA TYR A 569 -24.08 19.38 -23.23
C TYR A 569 -23.53 19.65 -21.84
N VAL A 570 -23.68 18.66 -21.00
CA VAL A 570 -23.11 18.61 -19.67
C VAL A 570 -22.37 17.28 -19.46
N ILE A 571 -21.36 17.30 -18.62
CA ILE A 571 -20.73 16.08 -18.14
C ILE A 571 -20.91 16.07 -16.61
N THR A 572 -21.50 14.99 -16.12
CA THR A 572 -21.83 14.83 -14.71
C THR A 572 -21.54 13.42 -14.27
N LYS A 573 -21.43 13.18 -12.96
CA LYS A 573 -21.29 11.87 -12.38
C LYS A 573 -22.60 11.07 -12.56
N VAL A 574 -22.48 9.76 -12.76
CA VAL A 574 -23.63 8.85 -12.73
C VAL A 574 -24.36 8.99 -11.37
N SER A 575 -25.67 9.05 -11.41
CA SER A 575 -26.54 9.15 -10.23
C SER A 575 -27.80 8.29 -10.40
N GLU A 576 -28.57 8.10 -9.33
CA GLU A 576 -29.81 7.34 -9.41
C GLU A 576 -30.83 7.94 -10.38
N LYS A 577 -30.98 9.26 -10.37
CA LYS A 577 -31.81 10.00 -11.32
C LYS A 577 -31.35 11.45 -11.37
N ALA A 578 -31.03 11.93 -12.57
CA ALA A 578 -30.67 13.32 -12.83
C ALA A 578 -31.50 13.88 -13.95
N PHE A 579 -31.65 15.21 -13.96
CA PHE A 579 -32.27 15.99 -15.03
C PHE A 579 -31.25 16.98 -15.59
N PHE A 580 -31.15 17.06 -16.91
CA PHE A 580 -30.35 18.12 -17.53
C PHE A 580 -31.24 19.08 -18.34
N ALA A 581 -31.83 18.57 -19.44
CA ALA A 581 -32.72 19.36 -20.30
C ALA A 581 -33.55 18.42 -21.18
N LYS A 582 -34.75 18.86 -21.62
CA LYS A 582 -35.60 18.08 -22.51
C LYS A 582 -34.94 17.87 -23.88
N ASN A 583 -35.37 16.84 -24.62
CA ASN A 583 -34.90 16.49 -25.94
C ASN A 583 -33.41 16.10 -25.99
N ILE A 584 -32.98 15.15 -25.14
CA ILE A 584 -31.65 14.58 -25.18
C ILE A 584 -31.39 13.90 -26.52
N TYR A 585 -30.38 14.34 -27.24
CA TYR A 585 -29.96 13.77 -28.52
C TYR A 585 -29.05 12.55 -28.30
N TYR A 586 -28.04 12.69 -27.42
CA TYR A 586 -27.06 11.66 -27.12
C TYR A 586 -26.74 11.62 -25.61
N ILE A 587 -26.51 10.41 -25.09
CA ILE A 587 -25.98 10.17 -23.76
C ILE A 587 -25.05 8.94 -23.82
N GLY A 588 -23.97 8.99 -23.08
CA GLY A 588 -23.01 7.87 -22.98
C GLY A 588 -21.94 8.11 -21.92
N ILE A 589 -21.13 7.11 -21.63
CA ILE A 589 -20.01 7.22 -20.70
C ILE A 589 -18.95 8.18 -21.24
N PHE A 590 -18.47 9.04 -20.39
CA PHE A 590 -17.43 10.01 -20.73
C PHE A 590 -16.11 9.64 -20.02
N LYS A 591 -15.04 9.46 -20.81
CA LYS A 591 -13.69 9.25 -20.31
C LYS A 591 -12.91 10.55 -20.33
N ARG A 592 -12.38 10.97 -19.17
CA ARG A 592 -11.55 12.19 -19.09
C ARG A 592 -10.25 12.02 -19.85
N ASN A 593 -9.80 13.11 -20.47
CA ASN A 593 -8.54 13.15 -21.23
C ASN A 593 -8.45 12.12 -22.37
N ASP A 594 -9.57 11.52 -22.79
CA ASP A 594 -9.62 10.65 -23.95
C ASP A 594 -9.43 11.49 -25.24
N GLU A 595 -8.34 11.24 -25.94
CA GLU A 595 -7.97 11.90 -27.17
C GLU A 595 -8.46 11.15 -28.40
N ARG A 596 -8.89 9.90 -28.25
CA ARG A 596 -9.30 9.03 -29.34
C ARG A 596 -10.79 9.13 -29.66
N THR A 597 -11.63 9.43 -28.69
CA THR A 597 -13.07 9.62 -28.91
C THR A 597 -13.36 10.93 -29.64
N ILE A 598 -13.79 10.82 -30.89
CA ILE A 598 -14.08 11.94 -31.78
C ILE A 598 -15.57 12.04 -32.04
N TYR A 599 -16.09 13.25 -31.91
CA TYR A 599 -17.48 13.58 -32.16
C TYR A 599 -17.61 14.18 -33.58
N ASN A 600 -18.31 13.48 -34.50
CA ASN A 600 -18.68 14.00 -35.82
C ASN A 600 -20.05 14.67 -35.69
N VAL A 601 -20.16 15.95 -36.03
CA VAL A 601 -21.37 16.74 -35.80
C VAL A 601 -21.75 17.52 -37.04
N LEU A 602 -23.02 17.37 -37.47
CA LEU A 602 -23.65 18.19 -38.48
C LEU A 602 -24.81 18.96 -37.81
N TYR A 603 -24.72 20.27 -37.78
CA TYR A 603 -25.71 21.10 -37.09
C TYR A 603 -26.16 22.30 -37.96
N ARG A 604 -27.36 22.84 -37.68
CA ARG A 604 -27.87 24.07 -38.22
C ARG A 604 -27.53 25.22 -37.29
N ASP A 605 -26.90 26.27 -37.82
CA ASP A 605 -26.52 27.46 -37.08
C ASP A 605 -27.69 28.49 -37.02
N GLY A 606 -28.54 28.42 -36.01
CA GLY A 606 -29.73 29.23 -35.85
C GLY A 606 -30.92 28.81 -36.71
N ARG A 607 -32.06 29.48 -36.53
CA ARG A 607 -33.31 29.19 -37.26
C ARG A 607 -33.20 29.52 -38.73
N GLY A 608 -33.19 28.46 -39.60
CA GLY A 608 -33.06 28.63 -41.02
C GLY A 608 -31.65 29.02 -41.51
N GLY A 609 -30.66 28.99 -40.61
CA GLY A 609 -29.26 29.30 -40.91
C GLY A 609 -28.51 28.20 -41.68
N PRO A 610 -27.21 28.41 -41.97
CA PRO A 610 -26.39 27.47 -42.71
C PRO A 610 -26.16 26.17 -41.92
N LEU A 611 -25.91 25.12 -42.67
CA LEU A 611 -25.53 23.82 -42.09
C LEU A 611 -24.01 23.74 -41.95
N MET A 612 -23.56 23.50 -40.72
CA MET A 612 -22.17 23.45 -40.39
C MET A 612 -21.80 22.01 -40.04
N MET A 613 -20.60 21.60 -40.43
CA MET A 613 -20.05 20.28 -40.09
C MET A 613 -18.73 20.40 -39.36
N LYS A 614 -18.50 19.56 -38.34
CA LYS A 614 -17.24 19.54 -37.61
C LYS A 614 -16.91 18.16 -37.06
N ARG A 615 -15.62 17.95 -36.85
CA ARG A 615 -15.07 16.88 -36.05
C ARG A 615 -14.39 17.49 -34.85
N CYS A 616 -14.70 17.01 -33.65
CA CYS A 616 -14.08 17.57 -32.44
C CYS A 616 -13.84 16.51 -31.35
N ALA A 617 -12.74 16.69 -30.62
CA ALA A 617 -12.50 16.00 -29.36
C ALA A 617 -13.00 16.87 -28.18
N ILE A 618 -13.56 16.24 -27.15
CA ILE A 618 -13.97 16.86 -25.91
C ILE A 618 -12.99 16.46 -24.82
N LYS A 619 -11.99 17.31 -24.57
CA LYS A 619 -10.96 17.13 -23.53
C LYS A 619 -11.22 18.15 -22.41
N GLY A 620 -10.68 17.95 -21.25
CA GLY A 620 -10.60 18.91 -20.15
C GLY A 620 -11.92 19.67 -19.88
N ILE A 621 -12.73 19.19 -18.98
CA ILE A 621 -14.03 19.77 -18.64
C ILE A 621 -14.19 19.93 -17.13
N THR A 622 -15.06 20.82 -16.71
CA THR A 622 -15.58 20.92 -15.34
C THR A 622 -16.90 20.19 -15.27
N ARG A 623 -17.08 19.30 -14.29
CA ARG A 623 -18.38 18.62 -14.05
C ARG A 623 -19.48 19.63 -13.78
N ASP A 624 -20.69 19.25 -14.12
CA ASP A 624 -21.93 19.99 -13.86
C ASP A 624 -22.01 21.40 -14.47
N ARG A 625 -21.10 21.70 -15.39
CA ARG A 625 -21.11 22.94 -16.17
C ARG A 625 -21.66 22.69 -17.58
N GLU A 626 -22.60 23.54 -18.00
CA GLU A 626 -23.14 23.50 -19.35
C GLU A 626 -22.16 24.07 -20.39
N TYR A 627 -22.06 23.40 -21.52
CA TYR A 627 -21.23 23.76 -22.66
C TYR A 627 -22.05 23.67 -23.95
N ASP A 628 -21.56 24.27 -25.03
CA ASP A 628 -22.21 24.25 -26.33
C ASP A 628 -21.32 23.59 -27.40
N LEU A 629 -21.90 22.63 -28.14
CA LEU A 629 -21.27 22.01 -29.31
C LEU A 629 -21.49 22.78 -30.61
N THR A 630 -22.44 23.71 -30.65
CA THR A 630 -22.70 24.57 -31.79
C THR A 630 -21.92 25.88 -31.68
N LYS A 631 -22.28 26.90 -32.44
CA LYS A 631 -21.72 28.24 -32.32
C LYS A 631 -22.36 29.03 -31.13
N GLY A 632 -23.38 28.49 -30.49
CA GLY A 632 -24.15 29.18 -29.47
C GLY A 632 -25.19 30.12 -30.03
N THR A 633 -25.44 30.12 -31.32
CA THR A 633 -26.52 30.92 -31.95
C THR A 633 -27.89 30.40 -31.46
N PRO A 634 -28.79 31.24 -30.97
CA PRO A 634 -30.10 30.80 -30.50
C PRO A 634 -30.86 30.00 -31.55
N ARG A 635 -31.49 28.88 -31.12
CA ARG A 635 -32.24 27.97 -31.98
C ARG A 635 -31.36 27.21 -32.99
N SER A 636 -30.09 26.99 -32.66
CA SER A 636 -29.26 25.98 -33.33
C SER A 636 -29.80 24.59 -33.09
N GLU A 637 -29.57 23.65 -34.01
CA GLU A 637 -30.11 22.29 -33.93
C GLU A 637 -29.11 21.28 -34.51
N ILE A 638 -28.80 20.23 -33.74
CA ILE A 638 -28.02 19.07 -34.20
C ILE A 638 -28.91 18.22 -35.11
N LEU A 639 -28.48 18.02 -36.35
CA LEU A 639 -29.15 17.17 -37.35
C LEU A 639 -28.57 15.77 -37.42
N TYR A 640 -27.28 15.64 -37.14
CA TYR A 640 -26.57 14.38 -37.03
C TYR A 640 -25.40 14.51 -36.06
N MET A 641 -25.19 13.50 -35.24
CA MET A 641 -24.05 13.39 -34.41
C MET A 641 -23.72 11.92 -34.18
N SER A 642 -22.46 11.58 -34.33
CA SER A 642 -21.91 10.25 -33.96
C SER A 642 -20.74 10.41 -33.00
N VAL A 643 -20.51 9.39 -32.26
CA VAL A 643 -19.38 9.27 -31.33
C VAL A 643 -18.51 8.13 -31.80
N ASN A 644 -17.25 8.43 -32.08
CA ASN A 644 -16.31 7.55 -32.73
C ASN A 644 -15.11 7.31 -31.79
N PRO A 645 -15.08 6.19 -31.06
CA PRO A 645 -14.08 5.94 -30.01
C PRO A 645 -12.63 5.83 -30.52
N ASN A 646 -12.45 5.56 -31.79
CA ASN A 646 -11.13 5.47 -32.43
C ASN A 646 -10.93 6.50 -33.54
N GLY A 647 -11.72 7.59 -33.56
CA GLY A 647 -11.61 8.64 -34.56
C GLY A 647 -11.99 8.20 -35.96
N GLU A 648 -12.97 7.32 -36.11
CA GLU A 648 -13.49 6.89 -37.40
C GLU A 648 -14.06 8.06 -38.19
N ALA A 649 -13.83 8.06 -39.48
CA ALA A 649 -14.22 9.11 -40.43
C ALA A 649 -15.39 8.65 -41.31
N GLU A 650 -16.59 8.84 -40.78
CA GLU A 650 -17.83 8.43 -41.45
C GLU A 650 -18.09 9.18 -42.75
N VAL A 651 -18.70 8.50 -43.71
CA VAL A 651 -19.26 9.09 -44.92
C VAL A 651 -20.79 9.03 -44.85
N LEU A 652 -21.43 10.19 -44.90
CA LEU A 652 -22.89 10.30 -44.88
C LEU A 652 -23.41 10.61 -46.28
N LYS A 653 -24.52 9.96 -46.64
CA LYS A 653 -25.29 10.31 -47.82
C LYS A 653 -26.42 11.26 -47.42
N VAL A 654 -26.34 12.52 -47.91
CA VAL A 654 -27.25 13.60 -47.53
C VAL A 654 -28.20 13.89 -48.69
N TYR A 655 -29.49 13.81 -48.45
CA TYR A 655 -30.57 14.10 -49.40
C TYR A 655 -31.13 15.49 -49.10
N PHE A 656 -31.16 16.35 -50.11
CA PHE A 656 -31.73 17.70 -50.00
C PHE A 656 -33.20 17.74 -50.36
N LYS A 657 -33.92 18.69 -49.76
CA LYS A 657 -35.28 18.97 -50.21
C LYS A 657 -35.25 19.61 -51.62
N PRO A 658 -36.08 19.14 -52.57
CA PRO A 658 -36.14 19.71 -53.93
C PRO A 658 -36.37 21.21 -53.89
N ARG A 659 -35.62 21.97 -54.71
CA ARG A 659 -35.76 23.44 -54.83
C ARG A 659 -35.41 23.85 -56.26
N PRO A 660 -36.05 24.87 -56.80
CA PRO A 660 -35.69 25.38 -58.12
C PRO A 660 -34.22 25.73 -58.21
N ARG A 661 -33.53 25.31 -59.24
CA ARG A 661 -32.11 25.50 -59.58
C ARG A 661 -31.12 24.60 -58.76
N LEU A 662 -31.58 23.70 -57.92
CA LEU A 662 -30.73 22.72 -57.24
C LEU A 662 -30.53 21.48 -58.15
N LYS A 663 -29.34 21.38 -58.77
CA LYS A 663 -29.03 20.29 -59.71
C LYS A 663 -28.68 18.96 -59.06
N LYS A 664 -28.01 18.99 -57.88
CA LYS A 664 -27.62 17.79 -57.13
C LYS A 664 -28.51 17.66 -55.90
N LEU A 665 -29.36 16.66 -55.88
CA LEU A 665 -30.26 16.36 -54.76
C LEU A 665 -29.64 15.46 -53.70
N ILE A 666 -28.53 14.80 -54.04
CA ILE A 666 -27.80 13.87 -53.15
C ILE A 666 -26.32 14.26 -53.17
N VAL A 667 -25.72 14.35 -52.03
CA VAL A 667 -24.30 14.68 -51.83
C VAL A 667 -23.75 13.78 -50.73
N ASP A 668 -22.58 13.24 -50.94
CA ASP A 668 -21.85 12.54 -49.90
C ASP A 668 -21.09 13.58 -49.07
N LEU A 669 -21.18 13.44 -47.74
CA LEU A 669 -20.45 14.23 -46.76
C LEU A 669 -19.43 13.30 -46.13
N ASN A 670 -18.16 13.56 -46.35
CA ASN A 670 -17.05 12.80 -45.81
C ASN A 670 -16.42 13.53 -44.60
N PHE A 671 -16.51 12.97 -43.40
CA PHE A 671 -15.88 13.55 -42.24
C PHE A 671 -14.36 13.42 -42.26
N GLY A 672 -13.78 12.48 -43.04
CA GLY A 672 -12.34 12.30 -43.18
C GLY A 672 -11.61 13.52 -43.75
N GLU A 673 -12.33 14.37 -44.51
CA GLU A 673 -11.80 15.64 -45.08
C GLU A 673 -11.69 16.76 -44.02
N LEU A 674 -12.22 16.54 -42.81
CA LEU A 674 -12.21 17.53 -41.75
C LEU A 674 -11.11 17.25 -40.74
N ALA A 675 -10.29 18.28 -40.48
CA ALA A 675 -9.35 18.21 -39.32
C ALA A 675 -10.09 18.14 -37.99
N ILE A 676 -9.60 17.31 -37.10
CA ILE A 676 -10.10 17.22 -35.71
C ILE A 676 -9.69 18.49 -34.98
N LYS A 677 -10.66 19.19 -34.40
CA LYS A 677 -10.47 20.47 -33.68
C LYS A 677 -11.01 20.36 -32.28
N GLY A 678 -10.72 21.37 -31.44
CA GLY A 678 -11.30 21.44 -30.11
C GLY A 678 -12.82 21.69 -30.11
N ARG A 679 -13.50 21.35 -29.02
CA ARG A 679 -14.97 21.47 -28.86
C ARG A 679 -15.57 22.83 -29.22
N GLN A 680 -14.84 23.92 -29.00
CA GLN A 680 -15.30 25.30 -29.25
C GLN A 680 -15.22 25.72 -30.75
N SER A 681 -14.69 24.88 -31.62
CA SER A 681 -14.59 25.20 -33.06
C SER A 681 -15.98 25.34 -33.67
N GLN A 682 -16.15 26.31 -34.53
CA GLN A 682 -17.42 26.55 -35.25
C GLN A 682 -17.69 25.48 -36.34
N GLY A 683 -16.64 24.82 -36.83
CA GLY A 683 -16.74 23.88 -37.96
C GLY A 683 -16.70 24.57 -39.30
N ASN A 684 -16.89 23.78 -40.35
CA ASN A 684 -16.88 24.21 -41.73
C ASN A 684 -18.32 24.32 -42.28
N LEU A 685 -18.54 25.24 -43.20
CA LEU A 685 -19.84 25.35 -43.90
C LEU A 685 -20.02 24.13 -44.82
N PHE A 686 -21.07 23.34 -44.59
CA PHE A 686 -21.46 22.26 -45.49
C PHE A 686 -22.39 22.77 -46.60
N THR A 687 -23.52 23.37 -46.23
CA THR A 687 -24.48 23.87 -47.21
C THR A 687 -25.47 24.88 -46.59
N ARG A 688 -26.14 25.64 -47.46
CA ARG A 688 -27.29 26.49 -47.07
C ARG A 688 -28.63 25.87 -47.46
N TYR A 689 -28.64 24.69 -48.09
CA TYR A 689 -29.86 24.02 -48.50
C TYR A 689 -30.48 23.18 -47.39
N ALA A 690 -31.82 23.07 -47.42
CA ALA A 690 -32.52 22.25 -46.44
C ALA A 690 -32.35 20.74 -46.72
N ILE A 691 -32.01 19.99 -45.69
CA ILE A 691 -31.88 18.53 -45.75
C ILE A 691 -33.25 17.87 -45.64
N HIS A 692 -33.47 16.83 -46.46
CA HIS A 692 -34.62 15.94 -46.35
C HIS A 692 -34.31 14.74 -45.47
N LYS A 693 -33.17 14.04 -45.73
CA LYS A 693 -32.75 12.83 -45.04
C LYS A 693 -31.22 12.73 -44.98
N ILE A 694 -30.70 12.16 -43.92
CA ILE A 694 -29.30 11.79 -43.76
C ILE A 694 -29.24 10.28 -43.54
N VAL A 695 -28.33 9.61 -44.23
CA VAL A 695 -28.10 8.16 -44.12
C VAL A 695 -26.60 7.93 -44.00
N LEU A 696 -26.21 7.09 -43.07
CA LEU A 696 -24.83 6.61 -42.98
C LEU A 696 -24.56 5.76 -44.24
N LYS A 697 -23.53 6.11 -45.00
CA LYS A 697 -23.06 5.35 -46.15
C LYS A 697 -21.96 4.38 -45.82
N GLU A 698 -21.00 4.84 -45.04
CA GLU A 698 -19.80 4.10 -44.67
C GLU A 698 -19.29 4.59 -43.31
N ARG A 699 -18.83 3.68 -42.43
CA ARG A 699 -18.23 4.06 -41.14
C ARG A 699 -16.84 4.68 -41.29
N GLY A 700 -16.11 4.35 -42.34
CA GLY A 700 -14.77 4.84 -42.62
C GLY A 700 -13.69 4.33 -41.65
N ALA A 701 -12.46 4.49 -42.07
CA ALA A 701 -11.32 4.07 -41.22
C ALA A 701 -10.99 5.12 -40.13
N SER A 702 -10.24 4.69 -39.12
CA SER A 702 -9.67 5.59 -38.14
C SER A 702 -8.68 6.57 -38.78
N THR A 703 -8.75 7.84 -38.39
CA THR A 703 -7.79 8.88 -38.81
C THR A 703 -6.70 9.13 -37.74
N LEU A 704 -6.68 8.36 -36.67
CA LEU A 704 -5.77 8.51 -35.54
C LEU A 704 -4.70 7.41 -35.49
N GLY A 705 -4.63 6.53 -36.52
CA GLY A 705 -3.79 5.33 -36.52
C GLY A 705 -4.42 4.13 -35.81
N GLY A 706 -3.74 2.99 -35.81
CA GLY A 706 -4.21 1.77 -35.23
C GLY A 706 -4.41 1.87 -33.71
N ILE A 707 -5.19 0.95 -33.15
CA ILE A 707 -5.33 0.72 -31.72
C ILE A 707 -4.60 -0.57 -31.37
N SER A 708 -3.73 -0.53 -30.36
CA SER A 708 -3.10 -1.74 -29.87
C SER A 708 -4.13 -2.57 -29.13
N VAL A 709 -4.21 -3.87 -29.46
CA VAL A 709 -5.15 -4.82 -28.89
C VAL A 709 -4.38 -5.97 -28.26
N TRP A 710 -4.76 -6.33 -27.04
CA TRP A 710 -4.23 -7.46 -26.29
C TRP A 710 -5.31 -8.52 -26.10
N TYR A 711 -4.89 -9.78 -26.02
CA TYR A 711 -5.75 -10.91 -25.67
C TYR A 711 -5.42 -11.40 -24.26
N ASP A 712 -6.38 -11.34 -23.39
CA ASP A 712 -6.31 -11.89 -22.03
C ASP A 712 -6.87 -13.31 -22.03
N ASP A 713 -6.01 -14.32 -21.94
CA ASP A 713 -6.35 -15.75 -21.98
C ASP A 713 -7.06 -16.23 -20.70
N GLU A 714 -6.96 -15.48 -19.58
CA GLU A 714 -7.63 -15.81 -18.33
C GLU A 714 -9.13 -15.60 -18.43
N ILE A 715 -9.54 -14.49 -19.03
CA ILE A 715 -10.95 -14.13 -19.23
C ILE A 715 -11.43 -14.34 -20.66
N ARG A 716 -10.53 -14.74 -21.57
CA ARG A 716 -10.81 -14.97 -23.01
C ARG A 716 -11.48 -13.81 -23.69
N ARG A 717 -10.94 -12.59 -23.47
CA ARG A 717 -11.41 -11.34 -24.04
C ARG A 717 -10.27 -10.48 -24.57
N LEU A 718 -10.65 -9.60 -25.47
CA LEU A 718 -9.74 -8.54 -25.92
C LEU A 718 -9.77 -7.36 -24.94
N ASN A 719 -8.65 -6.65 -24.87
CA ASN A 719 -8.55 -5.39 -24.14
C ASN A 719 -7.57 -4.43 -24.83
N THR A 720 -7.59 -3.17 -24.38
CA THR A 720 -6.69 -2.10 -24.82
C THR A 720 -5.85 -1.58 -23.66
N ASP A 721 -5.84 -2.31 -22.53
CA ASP A 721 -5.26 -1.89 -21.28
C ASP A 721 -3.85 -2.47 -21.04
N GLY A 722 -3.31 -3.22 -22.05
CA GLY A 722 -1.98 -3.81 -21.98
C GLY A 722 -1.92 -5.14 -21.22
N ARG A 723 -3.05 -5.85 -21.05
CA ARG A 723 -3.13 -7.12 -20.30
C ARG A 723 -3.14 -8.31 -21.23
N GLY A 724 -2.32 -9.31 -20.93
CA GLY A 724 -2.17 -10.52 -21.72
C GLY A 724 -1.25 -10.36 -22.92
N GLU A 725 -1.48 -11.11 -23.99
CA GLU A 725 -0.65 -11.13 -25.19
C GLU A 725 -1.00 -9.97 -26.13
N LEU A 726 0.00 -9.22 -26.59
CA LEU A 726 -0.18 -8.17 -27.59
C LEU A 726 -0.42 -8.79 -28.97
N LEU A 727 -1.61 -8.60 -29.52
CA LEU A 727 -1.98 -9.07 -30.86
C LEU A 727 -1.53 -8.14 -31.99
N GLY A 728 -1.13 -6.91 -31.66
CA GLY A 728 -0.69 -5.87 -32.59
C GLY A 728 -1.62 -4.67 -32.68
N GLU A 729 -1.39 -3.81 -33.68
CA GLU A 729 -2.22 -2.63 -33.94
C GLU A 729 -3.33 -2.96 -34.93
N PHE A 730 -4.56 -2.55 -34.63
CA PHE A 730 -5.76 -2.79 -35.42
C PHE A 730 -6.39 -1.49 -35.89
N SER A 731 -6.85 -1.46 -37.15
CA SER A 731 -7.54 -0.31 -37.71
C SER A 731 -8.56 -0.76 -38.76
N GLY A 732 -9.66 -0.01 -38.93
CA GLY A 732 -10.68 -0.24 -39.92
C GLY A 732 -11.24 -1.65 -39.97
N ASP A 733 -11.04 -2.36 -41.05
CA ASP A 733 -11.58 -3.70 -41.29
C ASP A 733 -10.62 -4.85 -40.91
N ASP A 734 -9.56 -4.56 -40.16
CA ASP A 734 -8.67 -5.60 -39.62
C ASP A 734 -9.47 -6.68 -38.85
N ARG A 735 -9.06 -7.93 -39.00
CA ARG A 735 -9.74 -9.08 -38.41
C ARG A 735 -8.78 -9.86 -37.50
N LEU A 736 -9.37 -10.66 -36.68
CA LEU A 736 -8.70 -11.68 -35.89
C LEU A 736 -8.96 -13.04 -36.50
N ILE A 737 -8.02 -13.95 -36.39
CA ILE A 737 -8.23 -15.39 -36.55
C ILE A 737 -8.24 -16.05 -35.17
N VAL A 738 -9.20 -16.91 -34.93
CA VAL A 738 -9.40 -17.67 -33.71
C VAL A 738 -9.34 -19.15 -34.05
N MET A 739 -8.50 -19.90 -33.33
CA MET A 739 -8.32 -21.34 -33.52
C MET A 739 -8.63 -22.08 -32.23
N THR A 740 -9.31 -23.19 -32.35
CA THR A 740 -9.71 -24.01 -31.21
C THR A 740 -8.97 -25.35 -31.15
N GLY A 741 -8.85 -25.91 -29.93
CA GLY A 741 -8.26 -27.23 -29.72
C GLY A 741 -8.98 -28.38 -30.42
N LYS A 742 -10.19 -28.16 -30.93
CA LYS A 742 -10.94 -29.11 -31.76
C LYS A 742 -10.56 -29.07 -33.24
N GLY A 743 -9.57 -28.25 -33.60
CA GLY A 743 -9.14 -28.14 -34.99
C GLY A 743 -10.09 -27.32 -35.85
N LEU A 744 -10.79 -26.36 -35.29
CA LEU A 744 -11.65 -25.42 -36.00
C LEU A 744 -11.05 -24.02 -35.96
N TYR A 745 -11.26 -23.22 -37.02
CA TYR A 745 -10.94 -21.82 -37.04
C TYR A 745 -12.10 -20.97 -37.59
N TYR A 746 -12.11 -19.68 -37.21
CA TYR A 746 -12.97 -18.66 -37.82
C TYR A 746 -12.28 -17.31 -37.73
N THR A 747 -12.75 -16.36 -38.52
CA THR A 747 -12.27 -14.98 -38.47
C THR A 747 -13.36 -14.07 -37.92
N THR A 748 -12.99 -13.07 -37.10
CA THR A 748 -13.93 -12.11 -36.51
C THR A 748 -13.34 -10.72 -36.44
N GLY A 749 -14.16 -9.71 -36.23
CA GLY A 749 -13.67 -8.36 -35.91
C GLY A 749 -13.04 -8.32 -34.49
N TYR A 750 -12.39 -7.21 -34.17
CA TYR A 750 -11.73 -6.98 -32.87
C TYR A 750 -12.63 -6.24 -31.86
N ASP A 751 -13.89 -6.68 -31.74
CA ASP A 751 -14.83 -6.13 -30.74
C ASP A 751 -14.42 -6.56 -29.32
N LEU A 752 -14.12 -5.59 -28.44
CA LEU A 752 -13.71 -5.81 -27.06
C LEU A 752 -14.79 -6.47 -26.20
N GLY A 753 -16.06 -6.46 -26.65
CA GLY A 753 -17.18 -7.09 -25.95
C GLY A 753 -17.28 -8.61 -26.14
N VAL A 754 -16.59 -9.17 -27.13
CA VAL A 754 -16.68 -10.60 -27.49
C VAL A 754 -15.93 -11.45 -26.48
N HIS A 755 -16.57 -12.55 -26.07
CA HIS A 755 -15.98 -13.62 -25.27
C HIS A 755 -15.66 -14.81 -26.15
N PHE A 756 -14.39 -15.24 -26.15
CA PHE A 756 -13.94 -16.38 -26.96
C PHE A 756 -14.25 -17.70 -26.29
N PRO A 757 -14.48 -18.80 -27.08
CA PRO A 757 -14.79 -20.15 -26.55
C PRO A 757 -13.70 -20.68 -25.60
N GLU A 758 -14.08 -21.57 -24.67
CA GLU A 758 -13.15 -22.24 -23.74
C GLU A 758 -12.03 -23.03 -24.43
N GLU A 759 -12.31 -23.54 -25.60
CA GLU A 759 -11.41 -24.38 -26.38
C GLU A 759 -10.45 -23.56 -27.25
N THR A 760 -10.45 -22.23 -27.14
CA THR A 760 -9.56 -21.35 -27.90
C THR A 760 -8.11 -21.59 -27.48
N ILE A 761 -7.27 -21.90 -28.47
CA ILE A 761 -5.85 -22.18 -28.27
C ILE A 761 -4.97 -21.08 -28.87
N ARG A 762 -5.53 -20.28 -29.81
CA ARG A 762 -4.80 -19.22 -30.49
C ARG A 762 -5.75 -18.10 -30.92
N VAL A 763 -5.37 -16.89 -30.64
CA VAL A 763 -5.99 -15.66 -31.14
C VAL A 763 -4.87 -14.77 -31.65
N GLU A 764 -4.96 -14.32 -32.90
CA GLU A 764 -3.96 -13.41 -33.48
C GLU A 764 -4.57 -12.53 -34.54
N LYS A 765 -3.85 -11.48 -34.93
CA LYS A 765 -4.26 -10.63 -36.04
C LYS A 765 -4.26 -11.48 -37.34
N TYR A 766 -5.39 -11.44 -38.06
CA TYR A 766 -5.52 -12.21 -39.30
C TYR A 766 -4.61 -11.65 -40.41
N ASP A 767 -3.77 -12.50 -40.95
CA ASP A 767 -2.93 -12.24 -42.10
C ASP A 767 -3.25 -13.28 -43.18
N PRO A 768 -3.78 -12.88 -44.35
CA PRO A 768 -4.13 -13.82 -45.46
C PRO A 768 -2.91 -14.54 -46.00
N GLY A 769 -1.71 -14.02 -45.85
CA GLY A 769 -0.46 -14.65 -46.29
C GLY A 769 0.16 -15.62 -45.31
N ARG A 770 -0.36 -15.69 -44.08
CA ARG A 770 0.21 -16.55 -43.05
C ARG A 770 -0.10 -18.01 -43.28
N ILE A 771 0.97 -18.82 -43.28
CA ILE A 771 0.88 -20.27 -43.44
C ILE A 771 0.87 -20.94 -42.08
N TYR A 772 -0.15 -21.78 -41.83
CA TYR A 772 -0.25 -22.59 -40.62
C TYR A 772 0.16 -24.01 -40.94
N SER A 773 1.04 -24.57 -40.13
CA SER A 773 1.48 -25.97 -40.16
C SER A 773 0.85 -26.70 -38.98
N VAL A 774 0.12 -27.77 -39.23
CA VAL A 774 -0.70 -28.47 -38.27
C VAL A 774 -0.38 -29.93 -38.27
N VAL A 775 -0.20 -30.51 -37.06
CA VAL A 775 -0.14 -31.96 -36.84
C VAL A 775 -1.42 -32.40 -36.19
N TYR A 776 -2.05 -33.41 -36.72
CA TYR A 776 -3.23 -34.03 -36.13
C TYR A 776 -3.14 -35.56 -36.17
N PHE A 777 -3.83 -36.21 -35.25
CA PHE A 777 -3.98 -37.65 -35.19
C PHE A 777 -5.30 -38.05 -35.85
N ASP A 778 -5.25 -39.02 -36.75
CA ASP A 778 -6.41 -39.63 -37.42
C ASP A 778 -6.79 -40.90 -36.65
N GLY A 779 -7.88 -40.87 -35.89
CA GLY A 779 -8.30 -41.97 -35.02
C GLY A 779 -8.78 -43.24 -35.74
N GLU A 780 -9.22 -43.15 -37.02
CA GLU A 780 -9.61 -44.29 -37.85
C GLU A 780 -8.38 -45.04 -38.36
N GLN A 781 -7.36 -44.33 -38.80
CA GLN A 781 -6.16 -44.92 -39.37
C GLN A 781 -5.03 -45.14 -38.35
N ASN A 782 -5.13 -44.56 -37.16
CA ASN A 782 -4.14 -44.57 -36.11
C ASN A 782 -2.77 -44.01 -36.54
N TYR A 783 -2.77 -42.92 -37.31
CA TYR A 783 -1.53 -42.27 -37.78
C TYR A 783 -1.58 -40.76 -37.57
N TYR A 784 -0.39 -40.18 -37.44
CA TYR A 784 -0.21 -38.73 -37.41
C TYR A 784 -0.03 -38.17 -38.81
N TYR A 785 -0.73 -37.07 -39.09
CA TYR A 785 -0.68 -36.34 -40.33
C TYR A 785 -0.20 -34.90 -40.08
N VAL A 786 0.63 -34.40 -40.99
CA VAL A 786 1.02 -33.00 -41.06
C VAL A 786 0.45 -32.36 -42.33
N LYS A 787 -0.03 -31.13 -42.18
CA LYS A 787 -0.47 -30.33 -43.34
C LYS A 787 -0.12 -28.87 -43.13
N ARG A 788 -0.08 -28.14 -44.26
CA ARG A 788 0.15 -26.70 -44.32
C ARG A 788 -0.96 -26.05 -45.12
N PHE A 789 -1.49 -24.94 -44.56
CA PHE A 789 -2.56 -24.21 -45.27
C PHE A 789 -2.53 -22.74 -44.91
N THR A 790 -3.15 -21.89 -45.78
CA THR A 790 -3.51 -20.52 -45.47
C THR A 790 -4.99 -20.47 -45.08
N ALA A 791 -5.35 -19.66 -44.06
CA ALA A 791 -6.72 -19.54 -43.61
C ALA A 791 -7.51 -18.56 -44.51
N GLU A 792 -8.64 -19.02 -45.05
CA GLU A 792 -9.59 -18.14 -45.75
C GLU A 792 -10.47 -17.39 -44.74
N PRO A 793 -10.81 -16.10 -44.97
CA PRO A 793 -11.66 -15.36 -44.06
C PRO A 793 -13.07 -15.96 -44.00
N SER A 794 -13.54 -16.29 -42.81
CA SER A 794 -14.86 -16.90 -42.64
C SER A 794 -15.42 -16.57 -41.28
N ASP A 795 -16.64 -16.05 -41.20
CA ASP A 795 -17.36 -15.81 -39.95
C ASP A 795 -17.94 -17.11 -39.36
N ARG A 796 -17.89 -18.21 -40.11
CA ARG A 796 -18.34 -19.54 -39.65
C ARG A 796 -17.11 -20.40 -39.33
N MET A 797 -17.25 -21.24 -38.33
CA MET A 797 -16.21 -22.22 -38.00
C MET A 797 -15.92 -23.14 -39.17
N GLN A 798 -14.64 -23.23 -39.55
CA GLN A 798 -14.11 -24.10 -40.60
C GLN A 798 -13.20 -25.13 -39.96
N SER A 799 -13.36 -26.41 -40.36
CA SER A 799 -12.45 -27.45 -39.85
C SER A 799 -11.14 -27.48 -40.64
N PHE A 800 -10.02 -27.52 -39.91
CA PHE A 800 -8.70 -27.78 -40.47
C PHE A 800 -8.12 -29.13 -40.01
N VAL A 801 -8.89 -29.95 -39.32
CA VAL A 801 -8.59 -31.33 -38.99
C VAL A 801 -9.55 -32.23 -39.76
N ASP A 802 -9.17 -33.44 -40.09
CA ASP A 802 -10.04 -34.39 -40.79
C ASP A 802 -11.29 -34.70 -39.94
N GLU A 803 -12.45 -34.87 -40.58
CA GLU A 803 -13.72 -35.20 -39.92
C GLU A 803 -13.80 -36.68 -39.52
N ALA A 804 -12.71 -37.46 -39.64
CA ALA A 804 -12.64 -38.86 -39.22
C ALA A 804 -12.94 -39.04 -37.74
N ALA A 805 -13.61 -40.15 -37.40
CA ALA A 805 -13.92 -40.44 -36.01
C ALA A 805 -12.63 -40.56 -35.16
N GLY A 806 -12.57 -39.83 -34.03
CA GLY A 806 -11.38 -39.81 -33.15
C GLY A 806 -10.23 -38.98 -33.64
N ALA A 807 -10.42 -38.13 -34.65
CA ALA A 807 -9.40 -37.17 -35.08
C ALA A 807 -9.18 -36.09 -34.02
N SER A 808 -7.94 -35.77 -33.71
CA SER A 808 -7.56 -34.77 -32.71
C SER A 808 -6.37 -33.93 -33.17
N LEU A 809 -6.47 -32.64 -32.89
CA LEU A 809 -5.34 -31.72 -33.07
C LEU A 809 -4.24 -32.04 -32.06
N VAL A 810 -3.00 -32.16 -32.53
CA VAL A 810 -1.82 -32.46 -31.69
C VAL A 810 -0.95 -31.22 -31.52
N ALA A 811 -0.62 -30.53 -32.60
CA ALA A 811 0.23 -29.35 -32.55
C ALA A 811 -0.04 -28.40 -33.72
N ILE A 812 0.21 -27.11 -33.51
CA ILE A 812 0.07 -26.06 -34.53
C ILE A 812 1.24 -25.08 -34.44
N SER A 813 1.82 -24.73 -35.60
CA SER A 813 2.80 -23.65 -35.73
C SER A 813 2.36 -22.65 -36.80
N GLY A 814 2.61 -21.37 -36.54
CA GLY A 814 2.49 -20.29 -37.54
C GLY A 814 3.82 -19.83 -38.08
N ASP A 815 4.91 -20.58 -37.82
CA ASP A 815 6.24 -20.24 -38.30
C ASP A 815 6.36 -20.53 -39.78
N ARG A 816 7.14 -19.70 -40.47
CA ARG A 816 7.31 -19.83 -41.96
C ARG A 816 8.03 -21.12 -42.35
N TYR A 817 9.03 -21.55 -41.59
CA TYR A 817 9.84 -22.76 -41.81
C TYR A 817 9.85 -23.62 -40.56
N PRO A 818 8.71 -24.28 -40.19
CA PRO A 818 8.59 -25.02 -38.97
C PRO A 818 9.37 -26.34 -39.00
N ARG A 819 9.97 -26.68 -37.87
CA ARG A 819 10.67 -27.93 -37.63
C ARG A 819 9.86 -28.83 -36.76
N LEU A 820 9.64 -30.09 -37.14
CA LEU A 820 8.86 -31.05 -36.41
C LEU A 820 9.80 -32.15 -35.85
N LEU A 821 9.81 -32.32 -34.55
CA LEU A 821 10.54 -33.41 -33.86
C LEU A 821 9.60 -34.57 -33.60
N VAL A 822 9.98 -35.78 -33.99
CA VAL A 822 9.21 -37.01 -33.88
C VAL A 822 10.00 -38.02 -33.07
N GLY A 823 9.55 -38.32 -31.84
CA GLY A 823 10.10 -39.38 -31.00
C GLY A 823 9.24 -40.62 -31.05
N TYR A 824 9.84 -41.79 -30.99
CA TYR A 824 9.19 -43.07 -31.20
C TYR A 824 8.86 -43.79 -29.90
N ALA A 825 7.87 -44.72 -29.95
CA ALA A 825 7.44 -45.54 -28.84
C ALA A 825 7.41 -47.04 -29.17
N GLY A 826 7.04 -47.86 -28.18
CA GLY A 826 6.90 -49.29 -28.33
C GLY A 826 8.19 -49.99 -28.76
N HIS A 827 8.13 -50.80 -29.77
CA HIS A 827 9.31 -51.51 -30.29
C HIS A 827 10.38 -50.58 -30.90
N ASN A 828 10.02 -49.33 -31.19
CA ASN A 828 10.90 -48.33 -31.81
C ASN A 828 11.42 -47.31 -30.81
N ALA A 829 11.19 -47.46 -29.50
CA ALA A 829 11.56 -46.49 -28.47
C ALA A 829 13.10 -46.23 -28.34
N GLY A 830 13.93 -47.13 -28.84
CA GLY A 830 15.39 -46.97 -28.90
C GLY A 830 15.93 -46.25 -30.14
N ARG A 831 15.05 -45.86 -31.07
CA ARG A 831 15.43 -45.13 -32.29
C ARG A 831 15.65 -43.62 -31.93
N PRO A 832 16.69 -42.99 -32.50
CA PRO A 832 16.85 -41.54 -32.35
C PRO A 832 15.65 -40.78 -32.94
N ASP A 833 15.35 -39.63 -32.33
CA ASP A 833 14.28 -38.77 -32.79
C ASP A 833 14.55 -38.26 -34.21
N ASP A 834 13.53 -38.31 -35.06
CA ASP A 834 13.60 -37.74 -36.41
C ASP A 834 13.20 -36.28 -36.40
N THR A 835 13.96 -35.45 -37.12
CA THR A 835 13.68 -34.05 -37.32
C THR A 835 13.22 -33.82 -38.73
N ILE A 836 11.98 -33.30 -38.89
CA ILE A 836 11.37 -33.07 -40.20
C ILE A 836 11.31 -31.57 -40.48
N ASP A 837 11.87 -31.15 -41.62
CA ASP A 837 11.61 -29.84 -42.19
C ASP A 837 10.23 -29.87 -42.85
N VAL A 838 9.24 -29.17 -42.26
CA VAL A 838 7.86 -29.28 -42.72
C VAL A 838 7.62 -28.55 -44.02
N ASP A 839 8.42 -27.53 -44.34
CA ASP A 839 8.33 -26.81 -45.64
C ASP A 839 8.79 -27.69 -46.80
N GLU A 840 9.85 -28.49 -46.61
CA GLU A 840 10.31 -29.46 -47.62
C GLU A 840 9.45 -30.72 -47.65
N PHE A 841 8.86 -31.09 -46.51
CA PHE A 841 8.08 -32.29 -46.38
C PHE A 841 6.73 -32.21 -47.06
N ILE A 842 6.03 -31.06 -46.96
CA ILE A 842 4.70 -30.84 -47.55
C ILE A 842 4.49 -29.39 -47.98
N GLY A 843 4.04 -29.23 -49.23
CA GLY A 843 3.63 -27.91 -49.75
C GLY A 843 2.31 -27.40 -49.14
N VAL A 844 2.06 -26.09 -49.24
CA VAL A 844 0.83 -25.44 -48.82
C VAL A 844 -0.36 -25.92 -49.67
N LYS A 845 -1.46 -26.28 -49.03
CA LYS A 845 -2.72 -26.73 -49.64
C LYS A 845 -3.91 -26.10 -48.95
N SER A 846 -5.14 -26.38 -49.42
CA SER A 846 -6.38 -25.95 -48.74
C SER A 846 -6.48 -26.55 -47.32
N HIS A 847 -7.12 -25.78 -46.40
CA HIS A 847 -7.44 -26.23 -45.07
C HIS A 847 -8.24 -27.54 -45.02
N ARG A 848 -8.95 -27.92 -46.13
CA ARG A 848 -9.71 -29.17 -46.27
C ARG A 848 -8.87 -30.36 -46.74
N ALA A 849 -7.60 -30.14 -47.12
CA ALA A 849 -6.76 -31.24 -47.62
C ALA A 849 -6.35 -32.18 -46.45
N LYS A 850 -6.29 -33.50 -46.72
CA LYS A 850 -5.93 -34.50 -45.66
C LYS A 850 -4.48 -34.38 -45.23
N GLY A 851 -3.57 -33.75 -45.69
CA GLY A 851 -2.18 -33.70 -45.31
C GLY A 851 -1.36 -34.93 -45.73
N LYS A 852 -0.14 -35.00 -45.25
CA LYS A 852 0.81 -36.10 -45.50
C LYS A 852 1.08 -36.85 -44.20
N ARG A 853 1.08 -38.18 -44.21
CA ARG A 853 1.42 -39.02 -43.08
C ARG A 853 2.85 -38.74 -42.63
N VAL A 854 3.03 -38.52 -41.31
CA VAL A 854 4.33 -38.20 -40.75
C VAL A 854 5.24 -39.42 -40.75
N THR A 855 4.77 -40.54 -40.25
CA THR A 855 5.49 -41.82 -40.18
C THR A 855 4.50 -42.98 -40.12
N THR A 856 4.99 -44.19 -40.37
CA THR A 856 4.25 -45.46 -40.18
C THR A 856 4.62 -46.14 -38.87
N LEU A 857 5.58 -45.61 -38.15
CA LEU A 857 6.05 -46.15 -36.85
C LEU A 857 5.19 -45.59 -35.70
N GLU A 858 5.23 -46.32 -34.59
CA GLU A 858 4.55 -45.89 -33.36
C GLU A 858 5.24 -44.64 -32.77
N VAL A 859 4.47 -43.54 -32.62
CA VAL A 859 4.96 -42.23 -32.15
C VAL A 859 4.71 -42.09 -30.67
N GLY A 860 5.74 -41.78 -29.90
CA GLY A 860 5.64 -41.45 -28.48
C GLY A 860 5.55 -39.95 -28.21
N ARG A 861 6.21 -39.15 -29.04
CA ARG A 861 6.21 -37.66 -28.93
C ARG A 861 6.29 -37.05 -30.32
N ILE A 862 5.51 -35.97 -30.48
CA ILE A 862 5.55 -35.16 -31.71
C ILE A 862 5.29 -33.72 -31.36
N VAL A 863 6.26 -32.83 -31.65
CA VAL A 863 6.19 -31.40 -31.27
C VAL A 863 6.90 -30.55 -32.31
N PHE A 864 6.45 -29.32 -32.49
CA PHE A 864 7.21 -28.30 -33.19
C PHE A 864 8.35 -27.80 -32.29
N THR A 865 9.54 -27.60 -32.89
CA THR A 865 10.73 -27.03 -32.24
C THR A 865 11.07 -25.70 -32.92
N ASP A 866 12.17 -25.09 -32.51
CA ASP A 866 12.60 -23.80 -33.05
C ASP A 866 12.66 -23.85 -34.59
N PRO A 867 12.11 -22.87 -35.29
CA PRO A 867 12.01 -22.84 -36.74
C PRO A 867 13.41 -22.81 -37.38
N ILE A 868 13.46 -23.21 -38.65
CA ILE A 868 14.71 -23.19 -39.42
C ILE A 868 14.97 -21.76 -39.90
N GLU A 869 16.11 -21.19 -39.56
CA GLU A 869 16.53 -19.91 -40.10
C GLU A 869 16.93 -20.07 -41.59
N ARG A 870 16.11 -19.52 -42.46
CA ARG A 870 16.36 -19.45 -43.90
C ARG A 870 16.05 -18.07 -44.42
N GLU A 871 16.82 -17.58 -45.42
CA GLU A 871 16.41 -16.39 -46.16
C GLU A 871 15.13 -16.70 -46.95
N PRO A 872 14.19 -15.73 -47.08
CA PRO A 872 12.96 -15.92 -47.84
C PRO A 872 13.29 -16.24 -49.29
N ARG A 873 12.74 -17.34 -49.81
CA ARG A 873 12.81 -17.61 -51.27
C ARG A 873 12.15 -16.45 -52.01
N PRO A 874 12.74 -15.94 -53.11
CA PRO A 874 12.08 -14.97 -53.97
C PRO A 874 10.76 -15.56 -54.46
N GLU A 875 9.69 -14.81 -54.37
CA GLU A 875 8.36 -15.22 -54.85
C GLU A 875 8.47 -15.53 -56.37
N GLU A 876 8.14 -16.75 -56.74
CA GLU A 876 7.94 -17.08 -58.16
C GLU A 876 6.72 -16.24 -58.65
N PRO A 877 6.83 -15.53 -59.78
CA PRO A 877 5.70 -14.77 -60.34
C PRO A 877 4.55 -15.74 -60.60
N SER A 878 3.39 -15.50 -60.00
CA SER A 878 2.14 -16.21 -60.29
C SER A 878 1.90 -16.24 -61.78
N GLY A 879 1.92 -17.44 -62.38
CA GLY A 879 1.67 -17.64 -63.82
C GLY A 879 0.30 -17.07 -64.18
N GLU A 880 0.30 -15.99 -64.94
CA GLU A 880 -0.88 -15.55 -65.69
C GLU A 880 -1.22 -16.59 -66.74
N ASP A 881 -2.46 -17.02 -66.75
CA ASP A 881 -3.09 -17.85 -67.75
C ASP A 881 -2.88 -17.24 -69.12
N ASP A 882 -2.25 -17.98 -70.01
CA ASP A 882 -2.18 -17.73 -71.45
C ASP A 882 -3.54 -18.01 -72.13
N PRO A 883 -4.20 -17.02 -72.80
CA PRO A 883 -5.16 -17.31 -73.78
C PRO A 883 -4.51 -17.06 -75.17
N GLY A 884 -4.22 -18.18 -75.85
CA GLY A 884 -3.63 -18.26 -77.19
C GLY A 884 -4.32 -17.49 -78.25
N ASN A 885 -3.45 -17.10 -79.14
CA ASN A 885 -3.59 -17.08 -80.57
C ASN A 885 -4.31 -15.96 -81.35
N GLY A 886 -3.58 -15.22 -82.20
CA GLY A 886 -4.18 -14.51 -83.33
C GLY A 886 -3.36 -13.36 -83.91
N SER A 887 -2.38 -13.80 -84.76
CA SER A 887 -1.90 -13.20 -86.02
C SER A 887 -1.66 -11.69 -86.20
N SER A 888 -0.46 -11.40 -86.63
CA SER A 888 -0.02 -10.54 -87.74
C SER A 888 -0.17 -9.03 -87.68
N GLY A 889 0.95 -8.35 -87.94
CA GLY A 889 0.91 -7.04 -88.66
C GLY A 889 2.06 -6.10 -88.28
N GLU A 890 2.99 -6.03 -89.20
CA GLU A 890 4.09 -5.11 -89.39
C GLU A 890 3.88 -3.65 -88.99
N GLY A 891 4.95 -3.01 -88.63
CA GLY A 891 5.04 -1.58 -88.79
C GLY A 891 6.13 -0.89 -87.97
N ALA A 892 7.20 -0.62 -88.58
CA ALA A 892 8.38 0.15 -88.16
C ALA A 892 8.12 1.59 -87.70
N GLY A 893 9.06 2.15 -86.95
CA GLY A 893 9.30 3.59 -86.93
C GLY A 893 9.74 4.16 -85.55
N THR A 894 11.00 4.15 -85.26
CA THR A 894 11.95 5.23 -85.10
C THR A 894 11.56 6.44 -84.20
N ASP A 895 12.57 6.81 -83.47
CA ASP A 895 12.99 8.12 -82.92
C ASP A 895 12.33 8.69 -81.59
N ALA A 896 13.04 8.75 -80.53
CA ALA A 896 13.97 9.80 -80.05
C ALA A 896 13.37 10.96 -79.27
N ALA A 897 13.89 11.11 -78.06
CA ALA A 897 14.17 12.32 -77.30
C ALA A 897 13.04 13.32 -76.97
N SER A 898 12.72 13.44 -75.72
CA SER A 898 13.12 14.54 -74.80
C SER A 898 12.66 14.28 -73.44
#